data_8414c1bf32cf069bf0c95eff005c97b0
#
_entry.id   8414c1bf32cf069bf0c95eff005c97b0
#
_cell.length_a   1.000
_cell.length_b   1.000
_cell.length_c   1.000
_cell.angle_alpha   90.00
_cell.angle_beta   90.00
_cell.angle_gamma   90.00
#
_symmetry.space_group_name_H-M   'P 1'
#
loop_
_entity.id
_entity.type
_entity.pdbx_description
1 polymer ?
#
loop_
_entity_poly.entity_id
_entity_poly.type
_entity_poly.pdbx_seq_one_letter_code
_entity_poly.pdbx_strand_id
1 'polypeptide(L)'
;MERSNNSSEFNLIFKYALKDLSRNYKKISSIIITLFISLFILSAIFTIEDSLKKELNDNAKALLGGDIEIDYNRNQGNLELVRKVKDFATVSQMIEFSTMISTIDREKNKSLFTRIKTVDEKYPLYGEVLYEPAGAYERMQTEPNTILINESLSKNLDLKINEKIKVQDQLFTIIGIVKSVPDVSGFVAFGDWALAGKQTLEILKLNGIGSFLNYEYKVKFNEGDNIDQLEKRIETIFKDDEKVKLRYPENSASGLKRIINNFSQFLSLVSISAMLIAGIGIANTLLSFINQNNMSIAVRKAVGFYSSNIKTLYYLQLLILLFVITVFAYGFSFFIVPIVDHYLSEGLGLNVKPIFSIINFIKIFLVGLLVLIIFSIPTISSIDQVKASNLFRNVFQNLQFYYSKKSVALSFMLLSILVLIFTVGSERPSYSLGYFGAFFVCLLVFFLLSKLIIFFLKKLKGKSNISLKVSIKNITHSKSITPITIMSLGLGVTLLLTLALVGTNFKREIAKSIPDIAPDYFFVGIQKGEKEKFENGILNMDPTANIEIVPMVSSGISKINGINPSTYITPDNDSHWVIESERRSSWKDNIPEDNPLTAGEWWDLSKPDELQISLDAKVAKDFNIKLGDVFTLNIYGREIDGTVVNFRAVDYRDLSINFAMLFNPQFANNIPHEYLATAKFNDVNKFDETNMLEVLPSLSMIKIADYLNKVTAVLNKVFIAVTLISAVTIVIGLIVISSAIMVQGKVKEYQNLVFKILGFSKKEVVLSSLIEFLIIFKSVILIAIFFAVIGSKFIMEKIFELVWQFDFKVLIYLGFSIGSVTLLLILLTNLKYLSPKVYPMIRNQ
;
A
#
# COMPACT_ATOMS: atom_id res chain seq x y z
N MET A 1 43.51 -40.95 0.17
CA MET A 1 43.18 -41.08 1.60
C MET A 1 42.68 -39.79 2.26
N GLU A 2 42.89 -38.59 1.70
CA GLU A 2 42.42 -37.35 2.33
C GLU A 2 40.91 -37.06 2.15
N ARG A 3 40.21 -37.63 1.17
CA ARG A 3 38.78 -37.41 0.98
C ARG A 3 37.85 -38.23 1.91
N SER A 4 38.29 -39.36 2.42
CA SER A 4 37.50 -40.21 3.34
C SER A 4 37.51 -39.69 4.78
N ASN A 5 38.54 -38.93 5.18
CA ASN A 5 38.61 -38.30 6.53
C ASN A 5 37.64 -37.08 6.67
N ASN A 6 37.41 -36.33 5.61
CA ASN A 6 36.55 -35.12 5.68
C ASN A 6 35.07 -35.45 5.93
N SER A 7 34.53 -36.56 5.40
CA SER A 7 33.12 -36.93 5.59
C SER A 7 32.85 -37.45 7.02
N SER A 8 33.77 -38.13 7.63
CA SER A 8 33.66 -38.63 9.02
C SER A 8 33.78 -37.47 10.03
N GLU A 9 34.64 -36.51 9.74
CA GLU A 9 34.85 -35.31 10.56
C GLU A 9 33.62 -34.38 10.50
N PHE A 10 33.03 -34.18 9.33
CA PHE A 10 31.81 -33.42 9.15
C PHE A 10 30.61 -34.06 9.90
N ASN A 11 30.42 -35.39 9.78
CA ASN A 11 29.36 -36.10 10.49
C ASN A 11 29.51 -36.00 12.01
N LEU A 12 30.73 -36.00 12.51
CA LEU A 12 31.02 -35.80 13.92
C LEU A 12 30.65 -34.38 14.37
N ILE A 13 31.07 -33.36 13.63
CA ILE A 13 30.73 -31.93 13.91
C ILE A 13 29.20 -31.73 13.87
N PHE A 14 28.50 -32.36 12.92
CA PHE A 14 27.05 -32.28 12.80
C PHE A 14 26.31 -32.88 14.03
N LYS A 15 26.74 -34.08 14.47
CA LYS A 15 26.20 -34.71 15.69
C LYS A 15 26.45 -33.85 16.94
N TYR A 16 27.63 -33.23 17.04
CA TYR A 16 27.93 -32.32 18.14
C TYR A 16 27.08 -31.03 18.06
N ALA A 17 26.82 -30.48 16.87
CA ALA A 17 25.99 -29.34 16.69
C ALA A 17 24.56 -29.57 17.19
N LEU A 18 23.95 -30.70 16.82
CA LEU A 18 22.60 -31.08 17.29
C LEU A 18 22.54 -31.28 18.81
N LYS A 19 23.54 -31.98 19.38
CA LYS A 19 23.59 -32.25 20.83
C LYS A 19 23.79 -30.94 21.63
N ASP A 20 24.60 -30.02 21.12
CA ASP A 20 24.86 -28.74 21.75
C ASP A 20 23.63 -27.81 21.70
N LEU A 21 22.90 -27.79 20.58
CA LEU A 21 21.64 -27.12 20.41
C LEU A 21 20.59 -27.58 21.42
N SER A 22 20.39 -28.89 21.54
CA SER A 22 19.42 -29.47 22.45
C SER A 22 19.70 -29.14 23.92
N ARG A 23 20.98 -29.04 24.30
CA ARG A 23 21.39 -28.72 25.68
C ARG A 23 21.34 -27.23 26.01
N ASN A 24 21.52 -26.36 25.01
CA ASN A 24 21.65 -24.91 25.20
C ASN A 24 20.45 -24.11 24.66
N TYR A 25 19.31 -24.75 24.34
CA TYR A 25 18.14 -24.07 23.72
C TYR A 25 17.64 -22.86 24.51
N LYS A 26 17.71 -22.88 25.84
CA LYS A 26 17.35 -21.72 26.69
C LYS A 26 18.28 -20.53 26.49
N LYS A 27 19.56 -20.75 26.17
CA LYS A 27 20.55 -19.67 25.96
C LYS A 27 20.40 -19.01 24.59
N ILE A 28 19.86 -19.75 23.60
CA ILE A 28 19.65 -19.28 22.22
C ILE A 28 18.20 -18.88 21.93
N SER A 29 17.30 -18.97 22.93
CA SER A 29 15.86 -18.66 22.77
C SER A 29 15.62 -17.25 22.19
N SER A 30 16.42 -16.26 22.55
CA SER A 30 16.31 -14.91 21.97
C SER A 30 16.62 -14.90 20.48
N ILE A 31 17.61 -15.68 20.01
CA ILE A 31 17.92 -15.82 18.57
C ILE A 31 16.72 -16.46 17.85
N ILE A 32 16.18 -17.55 18.44
CA ILE A 32 15.03 -18.29 17.89
C ILE A 32 13.83 -17.36 17.72
N ILE A 33 13.45 -16.62 18.78
CA ILE A 33 12.29 -15.72 18.75
C ILE A 33 12.49 -14.60 17.72
N THR A 34 13.64 -13.94 17.73
CA THR A 34 13.92 -12.83 16.80
C THR A 34 13.92 -13.31 15.35
N LEU A 35 14.55 -14.44 15.06
CA LEU A 35 14.59 -15.04 13.73
C LEU A 35 13.20 -15.50 13.26
N PHE A 36 12.44 -16.17 14.17
CA PHE A 36 11.07 -16.63 13.86
C PHE A 36 10.16 -15.47 13.46
N ILE A 37 10.09 -14.42 14.29
CA ILE A 37 9.21 -13.30 14.03
C ILE A 37 9.58 -12.60 12.73
N SER A 38 10.87 -12.39 12.48
CA SER A 38 11.33 -11.73 11.26
C SER A 38 11.03 -12.54 10.00
N LEU A 39 11.27 -13.84 10.03
CA LEU A 39 10.95 -14.75 8.92
C LEU A 39 9.44 -14.93 8.74
N PHE A 40 8.68 -14.95 9.84
CA PHE A 40 7.23 -15.07 9.81
C PHE A 40 6.58 -13.90 9.06
N ILE A 41 7.03 -12.66 9.32
CA ILE A 41 6.51 -11.48 8.62
C ILE A 41 6.86 -11.52 7.14
N LEU A 42 8.11 -11.83 6.81
CA LEU A 42 8.52 -11.97 5.43
C LEU A 42 7.71 -13.05 4.71
N SER A 43 7.48 -14.19 5.39
CA SER A 43 6.67 -15.29 4.87
C SER A 43 5.21 -14.88 4.68
N ALA A 44 4.62 -14.19 5.65
CA ALA A 44 3.25 -13.74 5.59
C ALA A 44 3.01 -12.80 4.39
N ILE A 45 3.92 -11.86 4.18
CA ILE A 45 3.83 -10.91 3.05
C ILE A 45 3.90 -11.63 1.72
N PHE A 46 4.90 -12.50 1.51
CA PHE A 46 5.02 -13.23 0.26
C PHE A 46 3.86 -14.20 0.02
N THR A 47 3.33 -14.84 1.07
CA THR A 47 2.17 -15.73 0.94
C THR A 47 0.90 -14.96 0.57
N ILE A 48 0.65 -13.80 1.18
CA ILE A 48 -0.49 -12.94 0.83
C ILE A 48 -0.35 -12.42 -0.61
N GLU A 49 0.83 -11.91 -0.97
CA GLU A 49 1.10 -11.38 -2.30
C GLU A 49 0.85 -12.43 -3.39
N ASP A 50 1.42 -13.63 -3.24
CA ASP A 50 1.24 -14.72 -4.21
C ASP A 50 -0.22 -15.17 -4.29
N SER A 51 -0.91 -15.27 -3.14
CA SER A 51 -2.31 -15.65 -3.09
C SER A 51 -3.21 -14.64 -3.81
N LEU A 52 -2.97 -13.35 -3.59
CA LEU A 52 -3.70 -12.28 -4.28
C LEU A 52 -3.39 -12.24 -5.78
N LYS A 53 -2.11 -12.32 -6.16
CA LYS A 53 -1.71 -12.31 -7.58
C LYS A 53 -2.29 -13.50 -8.33
N LYS A 54 -2.30 -14.67 -7.70
CA LYS A 54 -2.88 -15.86 -8.32
C LYS A 54 -4.38 -15.75 -8.47
N GLU A 55 -5.10 -15.31 -7.42
CA GLU A 55 -6.55 -15.10 -7.49
C GLU A 55 -6.93 -14.13 -8.61
N LEU A 56 -6.19 -13.01 -8.74
CA LEU A 56 -6.41 -12.07 -9.83
C LEU A 56 -6.10 -12.67 -11.20
N ASN A 57 -5.03 -13.45 -11.33
CA ASN A 57 -4.66 -14.06 -12.61
C ASN A 57 -5.61 -15.22 -13.01
N ASP A 58 -5.98 -16.08 -12.05
CA ASP A 58 -6.88 -17.21 -12.28
C ASP A 58 -8.28 -16.73 -12.68
N ASN A 59 -8.72 -15.60 -12.11
CA ASN A 59 -10.00 -14.99 -12.40
C ASN A 59 -9.95 -13.86 -13.44
N ALA A 60 -8.80 -13.59 -14.04
CA ALA A 60 -8.60 -12.45 -14.92
C ALA A 60 -9.60 -12.43 -16.09
N LYS A 61 -9.88 -13.58 -16.72
CA LYS A 61 -10.88 -13.71 -17.79
C LYS A 61 -12.29 -13.52 -17.29
N ALA A 62 -12.61 -14.02 -16.09
CA ALA A 62 -13.90 -13.81 -15.47
C ALA A 62 -14.09 -12.34 -15.06
N LEU A 63 -13.06 -11.71 -14.49
CA LEU A 63 -13.05 -10.28 -14.11
C LEU A 63 -13.18 -9.35 -15.31
N LEU A 64 -12.66 -9.75 -16.47
CA LEU A 64 -12.86 -9.02 -17.72
C LEU A 64 -14.21 -9.35 -18.36
N GLY A 65 -14.74 -10.55 -18.09
CA GLY A 65 -15.93 -11.12 -18.75
C GLY A 65 -15.64 -11.71 -20.13
N GLY A 66 -14.35 -11.82 -20.53
CA GLY A 66 -13.95 -12.30 -21.85
C GLY A 66 -12.45 -12.59 -21.97
N ASP A 67 -12.03 -13.11 -23.11
CA ASP A 67 -10.64 -13.17 -23.53
C ASP A 67 -10.15 -11.80 -24.00
N ILE A 68 -11.03 -11.01 -24.59
CA ILE A 68 -10.84 -9.57 -24.92
C ILE A 68 -12.14 -8.85 -24.66
N GLU A 69 -12.04 -7.62 -24.20
CA GLU A 69 -13.15 -6.67 -24.14
C GLU A 69 -12.90 -5.55 -25.15
N ILE A 70 -13.92 -5.32 -25.99
CA ILE A 70 -13.99 -4.21 -26.93
C ILE A 70 -14.89 -3.16 -26.30
N ASP A 71 -14.31 -2.07 -25.79
CA ASP A 71 -15.01 -1.03 -25.04
C ASP A 71 -15.17 0.22 -25.90
N TYR A 72 -16.42 0.66 -26.05
CA TYR A 72 -16.81 1.91 -26.70
C TYR A 72 -17.48 2.83 -25.68
N ASN A 73 -16.76 3.79 -25.19
CA ASN A 73 -17.26 4.76 -24.23
C ASN A 73 -18.22 5.75 -24.93
N ARG A 74 -19.50 5.76 -24.52
CA ARG A 74 -20.56 6.66 -25.00
C ARG A 74 -20.88 6.57 -26.49
N ASN A 75 -20.52 5.48 -27.14
CA ASN A 75 -20.76 5.27 -28.54
C ASN A 75 -21.05 3.79 -28.79
N GLN A 76 -22.01 3.48 -29.68
CA GLN A 76 -22.31 2.10 -30.07
C GLN A 76 -21.14 1.41 -30.80
N GLY A 77 -20.18 2.19 -31.28
CA GLY A 77 -19.04 1.72 -32.04
C GLY A 77 -19.36 1.30 -33.46
N ASN A 78 -18.35 0.77 -34.14
CA ASN A 78 -18.50 0.28 -35.50
C ASN A 78 -19.00 -1.17 -35.48
N LEU A 79 -20.31 -1.35 -35.63
CA LEU A 79 -20.96 -2.66 -35.63
C LEU A 79 -20.46 -3.61 -36.73
N GLU A 80 -19.96 -3.08 -37.86
CA GLU A 80 -19.39 -3.91 -38.93
C GLU A 80 -18.07 -4.56 -38.47
N LEU A 81 -17.24 -3.82 -37.73
CA LEU A 81 -16.01 -4.38 -37.15
C LEU A 81 -16.33 -5.45 -36.10
N VAL A 82 -17.31 -5.17 -35.22
CA VAL A 82 -17.76 -6.15 -34.22
C VAL A 82 -18.32 -7.40 -34.90
N ARG A 83 -19.05 -7.26 -36.02
CA ARG A 83 -19.54 -8.43 -36.80
C ARG A 83 -18.42 -9.30 -37.33
N LYS A 84 -17.32 -8.72 -37.81
CA LYS A 84 -16.13 -9.46 -38.26
C LYS A 84 -15.51 -10.32 -37.13
N VAL A 85 -15.64 -9.87 -35.89
CA VAL A 85 -15.20 -10.66 -34.71
C VAL A 85 -16.14 -11.84 -34.44
N LYS A 86 -17.45 -11.64 -34.63
CA LYS A 86 -18.45 -12.70 -34.48
C LYS A 86 -18.29 -13.88 -35.48
N ASP A 87 -17.51 -13.68 -36.57
CA ASP A 87 -17.22 -14.73 -37.52
C ASP A 87 -16.27 -15.83 -36.98
N PHE A 88 -15.47 -15.50 -35.99
CA PHE A 88 -14.49 -16.43 -35.44
C PHE A 88 -14.45 -16.51 -33.90
N ALA A 89 -15.30 -15.74 -33.20
CA ALA A 89 -15.39 -15.76 -31.75
C ALA A 89 -16.82 -15.55 -31.26
N THR A 90 -17.13 -16.04 -30.07
CA THR A 90 -18.38 -15.74 -29.39
C THR A 90 -18.30 -14.33 -28.79
N VAL A 91 -19.29 -13.50 -29.15
CA VAL A 91 -19.35 -12.12 -28.66
C VAL A 91 -20.66 -11.92 -27.90
N SER A 92 -20.58 -11.43 -26.67
CA SER A 92 -21.70 -10.96 -25.83
C SER A 92 -21.66 -9.45 -25.75
N GLN A 93 -22.82 -8.81 -25.84
CA GLN A 93 -22.95 -7.35 -25.72
C GLN A 93 -23.49 -6.98 -24.34
N MET A 94 -22.79 -6.12 -23.68
CA MET A 94 -23.21 -5.46 -22.47
C MET A 94 -23.30 -3.96 -22.69
N ILE A 95 -24.36 -3.32 -22.17
CA ILE A 95 -24.53 -1.88 -22.25
C ILE A 95 -24.77 -1.37 -20.85
N GLU A 96 -23.95 -0.39 -20.44
CA GLU A 96 -23.99 0.19 -19.11
C GLU A 96 -24.40 1.65 -19.17
N PHE A 97 -25.30 2.04 -18.29
CA PHE A 97 -25.67 3.44 -18.07
C PHE A 97 -26.03 3.67 -16.62
N SER A 98 -26.01 4.94 -16.23
CA SER A 98 -26.37 5.34 -14.87
C SER A 98 -27.62 6.21 -14.88
N THR A 99 -28.53 5.94 -13.97
CA THR A 99 -29.79 6.66 -13.84
C THR A 99 -30.30 6.65 -12.39
N MET A 100 -31.32 7.45 -12.10
CA MET A 100 -31.99 7.40 -10.82
C MET A 100 -32.97 6.24 -10.73
N ILE A 101 -32.90 5.51 -9.61
CA ILE A 101 -33.90 4.54 -9.19
C ILE A 101 -34.60 5.08 -7.96
N SER A 102 -35.95 5.10 -7.98
CA SER A 102 -36.76 5.61 -6.89
C SER A 102 -37.74 4.56 -6.37
N THR A 103 -38.01 4.58 -5.08
CA THR A 103 -39.10 3.78 -4.48
C THR A 103 -40.45 4.40 -4.86
N ILE A 104 -41.48 3.56 -5.04
CA ILE A 104 -42.85 4.02 -5.34
C ILE A 104 -43.61 4.32 -4.06
N ASP A 105 -43.24 3.65 -2.99
CA ASP A 105 -43.85 3.84 -1.68
C ASP A 105 -43.46 5.21 -1.10
N ARG A 106 -44.48 6.08 -0.93
CA ARG A 106 -44.30 7.42 -0.39
C ARG A 106 -43.79 7.44 1.05
N GLU A 107 -43.99 6.36 1.80
CA GLU A 107 -43.45 6.25 3.16
C GLU A 107 -41.94 5.99 3.16
N LYS A 108 -41.42 5.30 2.13
CA LYS A 108 -39.97 5.07 1.99
C LYS A 108 -39.24 6.27 1.39
N ASN A 109 -39.85 6.96 0.44
CA ASN A 109 -39.41 8.19 -0.25
C ASN A 109 -37.88 8.26 -0.46
N LYS A 110 -37.32 7.23 -1.09
CA LYS A 110 -35.87 7.11 -1.32
C LYS A 110 -35.54 7.03 -2.80
N SER A 111 -34.49 7.72 -3.18
CA SER A 111 -33.94 7.68 -4.55
C SER A 111 -32.44 7.51 -4.52
N LEU A 112 -31.88 6.81 -5.51
CA LEU A 112 -30.44 6.56 -5.56
C LEU A 112 -29.96 6.55 -7.01
N PHE A 113 -28.86 7.26 -7.26
CA PHE A 113 -28.17 7.21 -8.55
C PHE A 113 -27.46 5.85 -8.70
N THR A 114 -27.96 5.06 -9.61
CA THR A 114 -27.61 3.66 -9.73
C THR A 114 -27.12 3.34 -11.13
N ARG A 115 -26.20 2.44 -11.25
CA ARG A 115 -25.70 1.91 -12.51
C ARG A 115 -26.55 0.71 -12.93
N ILE A 116 -27.05 0.73 -14.16
CA ILE A 116 -27.80 -0.40 -14.75
C ILE A 116 -26.93 -1.02 -15.83
N LYS A 117 -26.72 -2.34 -15.71
CA LYS A 117 -26.10 -3.18 -16.73
C LYS A 117 -27.18 -3.92 -17.49
N THR A 118 -27.27 -3.69 -18.77
CA THR A 118 -28.12 -4.52 -19.64
C THR A 118 -27.27 -5.53 -20.37
N VAL A 119 -27.71 -6.78 -20.37
CA VAL A 119 -26.95 -7.91 -20.91
C VAL A 119 -27.76 -8.69 -21.93
N ASP A 120 -27.05 -9.30 -22.86
CA ASP A 120 -27.65 -10.20 -23.85
C ASP A 120 -27.78 -11.65 -23.34
N GLU A 121 -28.39 -12.53 -24.13
CA GLU A 121 -28.63 -13.94 -23.79
C GLU A 121 -27.33 -14.77 -23.61
N LYS A 122 -26.18 -14.28 -24.13
CA LYS A 122 -24.91 -14.99 -24.08
C LYS A 122 -24.11 -14.65 -22.81
N TYR A 123 -24.51 -13.61 -22.09
CA TYR A 123 -23.84 -13.21 -20.83
C TYR A 123 -24.21 -14.19 -19.70
N PRO A 124 -23.26 -14.56 -18.82
CA PRO A 124 -21.82 -14.25 -18.88
C PRO A 124 -21.04 -15.28 -19.74
N LEU A 125 -19.96 -14.84 -20.42
CA LEU A 125 -19.11 -15.75 -21.20
C LEU A 125 -18.12 -16.54 -20.32
N TYR A 126 -17.76 -15.98 -19.16
CA TYR A 126 -16.91 -16.59 -18.14
C TYR A 126 -17.51 -16.35 -16.75
N GLY A 127 -17.36 -17.34 -15.86
CA GLY A 127 -17.91 -17.29 -14.52
C GLY A 127 -19.42 -17.52 -14.47
N GLU A 128 -20.04 -17.19 -13.35
CA GLU A 128 -21.47 -17.40 -13.11
C GLU A 128 -22.08 -16.18 -12.41
N VAL A 129 -23.35 -15.88 -12.71
CA VAL A 129 -24.15 -14.90 -11.98
C VAL A 129 -24.78 -15.61 -10.79
N LEU A 130 -24.46 -15.18 -9.57
CA LEU A 130 -25.08 -15.73 -8.36
C LEU A 130 -26.25 -14.84 -7.94
N TYR A 131 -27.45 -15.41 -7.88
CA TYR A 131 -28.70 -14.67 -7.62
C TYR A 131 -29.72 -15.52 -6.84
N GLU A 132 -30.69 -14.87 -6.23
CA GLU A 132 -31.84 -15.44 -5.55
C GLU A 132 -33.12 -14.68 -5.93
N PRO A 133 -34.28 -15.38 -6.14
CA PRO A 133 -34.47 -16.82 -6.18
C PRO A 133 -34.04 -17.48 -7.50
N ALA A 134 -33.92 -18.79 -7.52
CA ALA A 134 -33.59 -19.53 -8.74
C ALA A 134 -34.61 -19.24 -9.86
N GLY A 135 -34.10 -19.10 -11.10
CA GLY A 135 -34.89 -18.77 -12.27
C GLY A 135 -35.19 -17.27 -12.48
N ALA A 136 -34.72 -16.39 -11.55
CA ALA A 136 -34.93 -14.96 -11.68
C ALA A 136 -34.10 -14.37 -12.84
N TYR A 137 -32.91 -14.90 -13.11
CA TYR A 137 -32.06 -14.42 -14.18
C TYR A 137 -32.67 -14.73 -15.57
N GLU A 138 -33.18 -15.91 -15.78
CA GLU A 138 -33.82 -16.36 -17.02
C GLU A 138 -35.09 -15.53 -17.28
N ARG A 139 -35.88 -15.27 -16.24
CA ARG A 139 -37.05 -14.40 -16.32
C ARG A 139 -36.68 -12.96 -16.69
N MET A 140 -35.61 -12.40 -16.14
CA MET A 140 -35.14 -11.08 -16.50
C MET A 140 -34.80 -10.97 -18.01
N GLN A 141 -34.26 -12.03 -18.60
CA GLN A 141 -33.93 -12.05 -20.03
C GLN A 141 -35.18 -12.09 -20.92
N THR A 142 -36.28 -12.66 -20.44
CA THR A 142 -37.49 -12.92 -21.26
C THR A 142 -38.68 -12.00 -20.91
N GLU A 143 -38.84 -11.61 -19.66
CA GLU A 143 -39.97 -10.81 -19.21
C GLU A 143 -39.62 -9.29 -19.26
N PRO A 144 -40.43 -8.45 -19.94
CA PRO A 144 -40.20 -7.00 -19.96
C PRO A 144 -40.45 -6.35 -18.56
N ASN A 145 -39.87 -5.22 -18.33
CA ASN A 145 -40.02 -4.46 -17.07
C ASN A 145 -39.62 -5.23 -15.80
N THR A 146 -38.67 -6.17 -15.93
CA THR A 146 -38.11 -6.90 -14.81
C THR A 146 -36.64 -6.52 -14.61
N ILE A 147 -36.19 -6.54 -13.35
CA ILE A 147 -34.82 -6.13 -12.97
C ILE A 147 -34.33 -6.95 -11.77
N LEU A 148 -33.05 -7.25 -11.79
CA LEU A 148 -32.34 -7.81 -10.64
C LEU A 148 -31.52 -6.70 -10.01
N ILE A 149 -31.52 -6.58 -8.69
CA ILE A 149 -30.77 -5.58 -7.95
C ILE A 149 -29.69 -6.24 -7.09
N ASN A 150 -28.57 -5.54 -6.85
CA ASN A 150 -27.57 -6.07 -5.94
C ASN A 150 -27.98 -5.87 -4.47
N GLU A 151 -27.32 -6.60 -3.55
CA GLU A 151 -27.63 -6.52 -2.13
C GLU A 151 -27.46 -5.12 -1.54
N SER A 152 -26.49 -4.33 -2.03
CA SER A 152 -26.26 -2.96 -1.60
C SER A 152 -27.47 -2.09 -1.91
N LEU A 153 -27.96 -2.12 -3.15
CA LEU A 153 -29.13 -1.36 -3.59
C LEU A 153 -30.40 -1.77 -2.83
N SER A 154 -30.58 -3.09 -2.61
CA SER A 154 -31.69 -3.60 -1.80
C SER A 154 -31.68 -3.03 -0.37
N LYS A 155 -30.50 -3.00 0.28
CA LYS A 155 -30.34 -2.47 1.65
C LYS A 155 -30.51 -0.95 1.71
N ASN A 156 -29.92 -0.23 0.76
CA ASN A 156 -29.94 1.25 0.79
C ASN A 156 -31.32 1.82 0.55
N LEU A 157 -32.08 1.24 -0.37
CA LEU A 157 -33.46 1.67 -0.66
C LEU A 157 -34.53 0.87 0.11
N ASP A 158 -34.12 -0.09 0.96
CA ASP A 158 -35.04 -0.99 1.70
C ASP A 158 -36.05 -1.70 0.76
N LEU A 159 -35.50 -2.32 -0.32
CA LEU A 159 -36.27 -2.94 -1.36
C LEU A 159 -36.32 -4.46 -1.19
N LYS A 160 -37.48 -5.06 -1.47
CA LYS A 160 -37.72 -6.50 -1.44
C LYS A 160 -38.08 -7.06 -2.81
N ILE A 161 -37.94 -8.36 -2.98
CA ILE A 161 -38.36 -9.07 -4.19
C ILE A 161 -39.89 -8.91 -4.37
N ASN A 162 -40.31 -8.72 -5.61
CA ASN A 162 -41.66 -8.41 -6.08
C ASN A 162 -42.14 -6.97 -5.78
N GLU A 163 -41.33 -6.10 -5.18
CA GLU A 163 -41.62 -4.68 -5.12
C GLU A 163 -41.36 -4.02 -6.49
N LYS A 164 -42.10 -2.96 -6.76
CA LYS A 164 -41.90 -2.12 -7.95
C LYS A 164 -41.06 -0.91 -7.64
N ILE A 165 -40.19 -0.57 -8.58
CA ILE A 165 -39.36 0.63 -8.55
C ILE A 165 -39.60 1.48 -9.78
N LYS A 166 -39.35 2.75 -9.67
CA LYS A 166 -39.36 3.68 -10.78
C LYS A 166 -37.92 3.89 -11.28
N VAL A 167 -37.69 3.59 -12.56
CA VAL A 167 -36.43 3.84 -13.27
C VAL A 167 -36.73 4.89 -14.32
N GLN A 168 -36.26 6.12 -14.13
CA GLN A 168 -36.75 7.29 -14.87
C GLN A 168 -38.29 7.38 -14.75
N ASP A 169 -38.99 7.30 -15.84
CA ASP A 169 -40.47 7.36 -15.88
C ASP A 169 -41.17 6.00 -16.01
N GLN A 170 -40.41 4.91 -16.02
CA GLN A 170 -40.91 3.58 -16.20
C GLN A 170 -40.93 2.75 -14.92
N LEU A 171 -41.90 1.86 -14.79
CA LEU A 171 -42.04 0.97 -13.64
C LEU A 171 -41.39 -0.37 -13.93
N PHE A 172 -40.49 -0.81 -13.05
CA PHE A 172 -39.84 -2.12 -13.10
C PHE A 172 -40.19 -2.94 -11.85
N THR A 173 -40.29 -4.24 -11.99
CA THR A 173 -40.53 -5.19 -10.91
C THR A 173 -39.20 -5.84 -10.53
N ILE A 174 -38.84 -5.80 -9.28
CA ILE A 174 -37.67 -6.50 -8.74
C ILE A 174 -38.01 -7.99 -8.67
N ILE A 175 -37.33 -8.81 -9.44
CA ILE A 175 -37.61 -10.26 -9.48
C ILE A 175 -36.55 -11.11 -8.78
N GLY A 176 -35.46 -10.48 -8.33
CA GLY A 176 -34.42 -11.16 -7.56
C GLY A 176 -33.29 -10.23 -7.10
N ILE A 177 -32.47 -10.78 -6.24
CA ILE A 177 -31.27 -10.12 -5.71
C ILE A 177 -30.03 -10.83 -6.24
N VAL A 178 -29.11 -10.06 -6.82
CA VAL A 178 -27.83 -10.56 -7.31
C VAL A 178 -26.79 -10.45 -6.19
N LYS A 179 -26.14 -11.57 -5.89
CA LYS A 179 -25.05 -11.65 -4.91
C LYS A 179 -23.70 -11.31 -5.54
N SER A 180 -23.45 -11.83 -6.75
CA SER A 180 -22.23 -11.51 -7.50
C SER A 180 -22.41 -11.71 -9.00
N VAL A 181 -21.63 -10.95 -9.77
CA VAL A 181 -21.45 -11.14 -11.22
C VAL A 181 -19.95 -11.27 -11.49
N PRO A 182 -19.53 -12.02 -12.53
CA PRO A 182 -18.12 -12.31 -12.75
C PRO A 182 -17.28 -11.08 -13.15
N ASP A 183 -17.84 -10.19 -13.97
CA ASP A 183 -17.16 -9.07 -14.62
C ASP A 183 -17.17 -7.75 -13.83
N VAL A 184 -17.28 -7.83 -12.51
CA VAL A 184 -17.20 -6.66 -11.65
C VAL A 184 -15.78 -6.46 -11.17
N SER A 185 -15.05 -5.54 -11.78
CA SER A 185 -13.69 -5.19 -11.39
C SER A 185 -13.62 -3.79 -10.74
N GLY A 186 -12.74 -3.66 -9.74
CA GLY A 186 -12.41 -2.37 -9.11
C GLY A 186 -13.49 -1.77 -8.22
N PHE A 187 -13.56 -0.44 -8.14
CA PHE A 187 -14.50 0.30 -7.30
C PHE A 187 -15.97 0.09 -7.66
N VAL A 188 -16.26 -0.43 -8.84
CA VAL A 188 -17.61 -0.76 -9.31
C VAL A 188 -18.24 -1.87 -8.48
N ALA A 189 -17.43 -2.81 -7.98
CA ALA A 189 -17.89 -3.89 -7.11
C ALA A 189 -18.57 -3.39 -5.82
N PHE A 190 -18.25 -2.18 -5.37
CA PHE A 190 -18.74 -1.60 -4.12
C PHE A 190 -19.96 -0.68 -4.30
N GLY A 191 -20.37 -0.43 -5.56
CA GLY A 191 -21.49 0.46 -5.88
C GLY A 191 -22.86 -0.20 -5.81
N ASP A 192 -23.90 0.64 -5.90
CA ASP A 192 -25.26 0.20 -6.14
C ASP A 192 -25.45 0.00 -7.64
N TRP A 193 -25.87 -1.17 -8.03
CA TRP A 193 -26.09 -1.50 -9.42
C TRP A 193 -27.23 -2.51 -9.58
N ALA A 194 -27.77 -2.54 -10.79
CA ALA A 194 -28.83 -3.44 -11.17
C ALA A 194 -28.50 -4.12 -12.50
N LEU A 195 -29.05 -5.30 -12.71
CA LEU A 195 -28.94 -6.08 -13.93
C LEU A 195 -30.30 -6.17 -14.62
N ALA A 196 -30.32 -5.93 -15.92
CA ALA A 196 -31.53 -5.93 -16.69
C ALA A 196 -31.32 -6.59 -18.08
N GLY A 197 -32.37 -7.07 -18.68
CA GLY A 197 -32.34 -7.60 -20.04
C GLY A 197 -32.17 -6.49 -21.08
N LYS A 198 -31.70 -6.85 -22.28
CA LYS A 198 -31.44 -5.91 -23.39
C LYS A 198 -32.65 -5.06 -23.77
N GLN A 199 -33.87 -5.59 -23.63
CA GLN A 199 -35.12 -4.90 -23.90
C GLN A 199 -35.37 -3.64 -23.06
N THR A 200 -34.67 -3.51 -21.93
CA THR A 200 -34.74 -2.34 -21.04
C THR A 200 -34.37 -1.05 -21.75
N LEU A 201 -33.43 -1.08 -22.68
CA LEU A 201 -33.03 0.11 -23.44
C LEU A 201 -34.12 0.69 -24.33
N GLU A 202 -34.96 -0.19 -24.94
CA GLU A 202 -36.11 0.19 -25.74
C GLU A 202 -37.21 0.77 -24.86
N ILE A 203 -37.48 0.12 -23.73
CA ILE A 203 -38.49 0.56 -22.75
C ILE A 203 -38.15 1.96 -22.21
N LEU A 204 -36.89 2.21 -21.89
CA LEU A 204 -36.41 3.52 -21.39
C LEU A 204 -36.15 4.53 -22.51
N LYS A 205 -36.34 4.15 -23.77
CA LYS A 205 -36.10 5.00 -24.96
C LYS A 205 -34.71 5.59 -25.03
N LEU A 206 -33.71 4.83 -24.57
CA LEU A 206 -32.29 5.26 -24.50
C LEU A 206 -31.53 5.07 -25.82
N ASN A 207 -32.16 4.53 -26.87
CA ASN A 207 -31.53 4.30 -28.19
C ASN A 207 -31.39 5.58 -29.05
N GLY A 208 -31.62 6.77 -28.47
CA GLY A 208 -31.53 8.06 -29.14
C GLY A 208 -30.13 8.68 -29.12
N ILE A 209 -29.88 9.62 -30.05
CA ILE A 209 -28.66 10.44 -30.13
C ILE A 209 -28.58 11.27 -28.84
N GLY A 210 -27.44 11.20 -28.15
CA GLY A 210 -27.18 11.92 -26.88
C GLY A 210 -27.32 11.09 -25.61
N SER A 211 -27.69 9.80 -25.68
CA SER A 211 -27.71 8.92 -24.54
C SER A 211 -26.28 8.52 -24.15
N PHE A 212 -25.95 8.69 -22.86
CA PHE A 212 -24.62 8.32 -22.32
C PHE A 212 -24.52 6.84 -22.01
N LEU A 213 -24.49 6.00 -23.06
CA LEU A 213 -24.41 4.56 -22.98
C LEU A 213 -22.98 4.09 -23.24
N ASN A 214 -22.43 3.27 -22.35
CA ASN A 214 -21.17 2.58 -22.57
C ASN A 214 -21.46 1.21 -23.18
N TYR A 215 -20.86 0.93 -24.32
CA TYR A 215 -21.02 -0.34 -25.03
C TYR A 215 -19.77 -1.18 -24.85
N GLU A 216 -19.94 -2.33 -24.25
CA GLU A 216 -18.89 -3.31 -24.06
C GLU A 216 -19.23 -4.60 -24.80
N TYR A 217 -18.30 -5.08 -25.61
CA TYR A 217 -18.41 -6.35 -26.29
C TYR A 217 -17.39 -7.31 -25.71
N LYS A 218 -17.88 -8.31 -24.96
CA LYS A 218 -17.03 -9.35 -24.39
C LYS A 218 -16.83 -10.44 -25.43
N VAL A 219 -15.59 -10.84 -25.65
CA VAL A 219 -15.19 -11.80 -26.68
C VAL A 219 -14.65 -13.06 -26.01
N LYS A 220 -15.12 -14.22 -26.43
CA LYS A 220 -14.62 -15.53 -26.02
C LYS A 220 -14.18 -16.32 -27.23
N PHE A 221 -12.93 -16.78 -27.25
CA PHE A 221 -12.37 -17.63 -28.28
C PHE A 221 -12.83 -19.09 -28.10
N ASN A 222 -12.80 -19.88 -29.16
CA ASN A 222 -13.14 -21.29 -29.09
C ASN A 222 -11.98 -22.07 -28.47
N GLU A 223 -12.29 -23.20 -27.84
CA GLU A 223 -11.29 -24.10 -27.29
C GLU A 223 -10.35 -24.65 -28.37
N GLY A 224 -9.03 -24.47 -28.19
CA GLY A 224 -8.02 -24.93 -29.15
C GLY A 224 -7.51 -23.88 -30.14
N ASP A 225 -8.10 -22.70 -30.13
CA ASP A 225 -7.63 -21.59 -30.97
C ASP A 225 -6.30 -21.02 -30.45
N ASN A 226 -5.49 -20.49 -31.37
CA ASN A 226 -4.27 -19.76 -31.01
C ASN A 226 -4.59 -18.34 -30.57
N ILE A 227 -4.64 -18.11 -29.25
CA ILE A 227 -5.04 -16.85 -28.63
C ILE A 227 -4.20 -15.69 -29.17
N ASP A 228 -2.87 -15.78 -29.20
CA ASP A 228 -1.98 -14.72 -29.67
C ASP A 228 -2.24 -14.29 -31.11
N GLN A 229 -2.65 -15.23 -31.97
CA GLN A 229 -2.99 -14.90 -33.36
C GLN A 229 -4.35 -14.21 -33.47
N LEU A 230 -5.32 -14.62 -32.65
CA LEU A 230 -6.64 -14.01 -32.66
C LEU A 230 -6.63 -12.63 -32.03
N GLU A 231 -5.84 -12.40 -30.98
CA GLU A 231 -5.63 -11.08 -30.41
C GLU A 231 -5.06 -10.11 -31.45
N LYS A 232 -3.98 -10.49 -32.13
CA LYS A 232 -3.39 -9.67 -33.21
C LYS A 232 -4.36 -9.44 -34.37
N ARG A 233 -5.25 -10.41 -34.63
CA ARG A 233 -6.28 -10.25 -35.66
C ARG A 233 -7.32 -9.20 -35.24
N ILE A 234 -7.75 -9.21 -33.98
CA ILE A 234 -8.66 -8.21 -33.43
C ILE A 234 -7.99 -6.83 -33.45
N GLU A 235 -6.75 -6.72 -32.98
CA GLU A 235 -5.98 -5.48 -33.06
C GLU A 235 -5.91 -4.93 -34.49
N THR A 236 -5.71 -5.80 -35.47
CA THR A 236 -5.68 -5.41 -36.90
C THR A 236 -7.06 -4.95 -37.39
N ILE A 237 -8.15 -5.60 -36.96
CA ILE A 237 -9.52 -5.23 -37.34
C ILE A 237 -9.88 -3.84 -36.82
N PHE A 238 -9.45 -3.50 -35.61
CA PHE A 238 -9.78 -2.24 -34.95
C PHE A 238 -8.68 -1.18 -35.05
N LYS A 239 -7.60 -1.44 -35.80
CA LYS A 239 -6.44 -0.54 -35.90
C LYS A 239 -6.78 0.90 -36.28
N ASP A 240 -7.77 1.06 -37.16
CA ASP A 240 -8.17 2.37 -37.70
C ASP A 240 -9.37 2.99 -36.97
N ASP A 241 -9.88 2.31 -35.93
CA ASP A 241 -10.97 2.81 -35.08
C ASP A 241 -10.42 3.45 -33.80
N GLU A 242 -10.24 4.76 -33.85
CA GLU A 242 -9.67 5.54 -32.73
C GLU A 242 -10.59 5.61 -31.50
N LYS A 243 -11.86 5.15 -31.63
CA LYS A 243 -12.84 5.23 -30.54
C LYS A 243 -12.93 3.96 -29.71
N VAL A 244 -12.27 2.89 -30.14
CA VAL A 244 -12.28 1.61 -29.47
C VAL A 244 -11.15 1.51 -28.45
N LYS A 245 -11.45 0.93 -27.29
CA LYS A 245 -10.44 0.52 -26.33
C LYS A 245 -10.49 -1.01 -26.20
N LEU A 246 -9.38 -1.66 -26.57
CA LEU A 246 -9.23 -3.10 -26.36
C LEU A 246 -8.64 -3.32 -24.96
N ARG A 247 -9.33 -4.13 -24.16
CA ARG A 247 -8.84 -4.53 -22.84
C ARG A 247 -8.60 -6.03 -22.81
N TYR A 248 -7.52 -6.39 -22.15
CA TYR A 248 -7.06 -7.77 -22.00
C TYR A 248 -7.18 -8.22 -20.53
N PRO A 249 -7.26 -9.52 -20.25
CA PRO A 249 -7.39 -10.05 -18.88
C PRO A 249 -6.29 -9.56 -17.94
N GLU A 250 -5.08 -9.41 -18.45
CA GLU A 250 -3.93 -8.94 -17.67
C GLU A 250 -4.11 -7.52 -17.10
N ASN A 251 -4.93 -6.70 -17.76
CA ASN A 251 -5.23 -5.32 -17.40
C ASN A 251 -6.65 -5.10 -16.85
N SER A 252 -7.44 -6.17 -16.71
CA SER A 252 -8.83 -6.12 -16.25
C SER A 252 -9.00 -5.49 -14.86
N ALA A 253 -8.03 -5.70 -13.99
CA ALA A 253 -8.00 -5.19 -12.62
C ALA A 253 -6.83 -4.22 -12.36
N SER A 254 -6.45 -3.40 -13.35
CA SER A 254 -5.26 -2.54 -13.28
C SER A 254 -5.23 -1.63 -12.04
N GLY A 255 -6.33 -1.04 -11.66
CA GLY A 255 -6.42 -0.22 -10.44
C GLY A 255 -6.19 -1.01 -9.16
N LEU A 256 -6.78 -2.20 -9.05
CA LEU A 256 -6.60 -3.09 -7.89
C LEU A 256 -5.18 -3.65 -7.86
N LYS A 257 -4.64 -4.05 -9.02
CA LYS A 257 -3.27 -4.53 -9.16
C LYS A 257 -2.27 -3.45 -8.74
N ARG A 258 -2.47 -2.18 -9.12
CA ARG A 258 -1.64 -1.05 -8.70
C ARG A 258 -1.65 -0.87 -7.17
N ILE A 259 -2.82 -0.93 -6.54
CA ILE A 259 -2.95 -0.86 -5.09
C ILE A 259 -2.19 -2.02 -4.43
N ILE A 260 -2.43 -3.26 -4.86
CA ILE A 260 -1.75 -4.45 -4.33
C ILE A 260 -0.23 -4.33 -4.48
N ASN A 261 0.25 -3.87 -5.63
CA ASN A 261 1.67 -3.71 -5.91
C ASN A 261 2.33 -2.64 -5.01
N ASN A 262 1.69 -1.48 -4.84
CA ASN A 262 2.19 -0.43 -3.94
C ASN A 262 2.28 -0.94 -2.48
N PHE A 263 1.26 -1.69 -2.04
CA PHE A 263 1.26 -2.32 -0.71
C PHE A 263 2.33 -3.39 -0.59
N SER A 264 2.44 -4.30 -1.54
CA SER A 264 3.46 -5.35 -1.56
C SER A 264 4.86 -4.75 -1.50
N GLN A 265 5.13 -3.71 -2.28
CA GLN A 265 6.41 -3.00 -2.25
C GLN A 265 6.69 -2.38 -0.88
N PHE A 266 5.73 -1.67 -0.30
CA PHE A 266 5.87 -1.09 1.04
C PHE A 266 6.15 -2.16 2.10
N LEU A 267 5.35 -3.23 2.11
CA LEU A 267 5.47 -4.32 3.07
C LEU A 267 6.80 -5.08 2.92
N SER A 268 7.27 -5.26 1.71
CA SER A 268 8.56 -5.87 1.39
C SER A 268 9.72 -5.03 1.97
N LEU A 269 9.70 -3.71 1.79
CA LEU A 269 10.70 -2.80 2.35
C LEU A 269 10.70 -2.81 3.90
N VAL A 270 9.50 -2.84 4.50
CA VAL A 270 9.34 -2.95 5.96
C VAL A 270 9.90 -4.27 6.48
N SER A 271 9.60 -5.39 5.82
CA SER A 271 10.07 -6.72 6.21
C SER A 271 11.58 -6.83 6.19
N ILE A 272 12.21 -6.31 5.14
CA ILE A 272 13.66 -6.32 5.02
C ILE A 272 14.29 -5.49 6.12
N SER A 273 13.75 -4.31 6.40
CA SER A 273 14.25 -3.45 7.47
C SER A 273 14.15 -4.13 8.82
N ALA A 274 13.01 -4.75 9.11
CA ALA A 274 12.81 -5.55 10.30
C ALA A 274 13.84 -6.69 10.39
N MET A 275 14.10 -7.36 9.27
CA MET A 275 15.05 -8.46 9.20
C MET A 275 16.50 -8.01 9.36
N LEU A 276 16.91 -6.88 8.79
CA LEU A 276 18.25 -6.30 8.98
C LEU A 276 18.46 -5.86 10.44
N ILE A 277 17.45 -5.24 11.06
CA ILE A 277 17.47 -4.87 12.47
C ILE A 277 17.55 -6.12 13.36
N ALA A 278 16.76 -7.15 13.03
CA ALA A 278 16.84 -8.46 13.70
C ALA A 278 18.21 -9.10 13.56
N GLY A 279 18.87 -8.96 12.40
CA GLY A 279 20.24 -9.41 12.15
C GLY A 279 21.24 -8.80 13.16
N ILE A 280 21.12 -7.51 13.45
CA ILE A 280 21.92 -6.86 14.51
C ILE A 280 21.64 -7.48 15.89
N GLY A 281 20.37 -7.75 16.20
CA GLY A 281 19.96 -8.43 17.43
C GLY A 281 20.54 -9.84 17.53
N ILE A 282 20.51 -10.61 16.43
CA ILE A 282 21.10 -11.94 16.32
C ILE A 282 22.63 -11.88 16.56
N ALA A 283 23.34 -10.93 15.92
CA ALA A 283 24.78 -10.74 16.12
C ALA A 283 25.13 -10.50 17.60
N ASN A 284 24.38 -9.61 18.26
CA ASN A 284 24.57 -9.31 19.68
C ASN A 284 24.31 -10.52 20.57
N THR A 285 23.21 -11.24 20.33
CA THR A 285 22.86 -12.43 21.13
C THR A 285 23.87 -13.57 20.89
N LEU A 286 24.30 -13.75 19.64
CA LEU A 286 25.32 -14.74 19.29
C LEU A 286 26.66 -14.41 19.94
N LEU A 287 27.08 -13.16 19.99
CA LEU A 287 28.28 -12.73 20.70
C LEU A 287 28.18 -13.03 22.20
N SER A 288 27.05 -12.77 22.80
CA SER A 288 26.79 -13.11 24.19
C SER A 288 26.83 -14.63 24.43
N PHE A 289 26.28 -15.41 23.52
CA PHE A 289 26.29 -16.88 23.56
C PHE A 289 27.71 -17.44 23.44
N ILE A 290 28.53 -16.91 22.52
CA ILE A 290 29.94 -17.29 22.37
C ILE A 290 30.73 -16.91 23.63
N ASN A 291 30.52 -15.72 24.19
CA ASN A 291 31.16 -15.25 25.43
C ASN A 291 30.86 -16.20 26.61
N GLN A 292 29.62 -16.67 26.74
CA GLN A 292 29.24 -17.62 27.78
C GLN A 292 29.88 -19.01 27.60
N ASN A 293 30.26 -19.34 26.37
CA ASN A 293 30.86 -20.63 26.03
C ASN A 293 32.39 -20.53 25.86
N ASN A 294 33.05 -19.41 26.25
CA ASN A 294 34.48 -19.19 26.11
C ASN A 294 35.30 -20.35 26.72
N MET A 295 34.94 -20.81 27.92
CA MET A 295 35.57 -21.95 28.59
C MET A 295 35.46 -23.21 27.74
N SER A 296 34.29 -23.53 27.22
CA SER A 296 34.08 -24.71 26.37
C SER A 296 34.86 -24.61 25.06
N ILE A 297 34.97 -23.42 24.46
CA ILE A 297 35.77 -23.15 23.26
C ILE A 297 37.25 -23.36 23.56
N ALA A 298 37.73 -22.84 24.70
CA ALA A 298 39.12 -22.97 25.11
C ALA A 298 39.48 -24.44 25.37
N VAL A 299 38.60 -25.23 26.03
CA VAL A 299 38.76 -26.67 26.24
C VAL A 299 38.83 -27.42 24.90
N ARG A 300 37.92 -27.13 23.97
CA ARG A 300 37.95 -27.75 22.63
C ARG A 300 39.24 -27.46 21.90
N LYS A 301 39.77 -26.22 21.99
CA LYS A 301 41.09 -25.86 21.42
C LYS A 301 42.25 -26.56 22.11
N ALA A 302 42.21 -26.77 23.43
CA ALA A 302 43.23 -27.47 24.19
C ALA A 302 43.24 -28.97 23.84
N VAL A 303 42.12 -29.59 23.50
CA VAL A 303 41.99 -30.98 23.06
C VAL A 303 42.33 -31.15 21.58
N GLY A 304 42.69 -30.06 20.86
CA GLY A 304 43.19 -30.15 19.48
C GLY A 304 42.19 -29.75 18.39
N PHE A 305 40.99 -29.20 18.73
CA PHE A 305 40.08 -28.68 17.69
C PHE A 305 40.64 -27.38 17.11
N TYR A 306 40.71 -27.33 15.77
CA TYR A 306 41.05 -26.08 15.08
C TYR A 306 39.94 -25.02 15.21
N SER A 307 40.29 -23.76 15.16
CA SER A 307 39.33 -22.66 15.17
C SER A 307 38.33 -22.77 14.02
N SER A 308 38.73 -23.30 12.86
CA SER A 308 37.86 -23.57 11.71
C SER A 308 36.73 -24.53 12.06
N ASN A 309 37.06 -25.68 12.69
CA ASN A 309 36.06 -26.69 13.04
C ASN A 309 35.05 -26.17 14.07
N ILE A 310 35.50 -25.34 15.00
CA ILE A 310 34.63 -24.70 15.99
C ILE A 310 33.70 -23.66 15.29
N LYS A 311 34.20 -22.87 14.34
CA LYS A 311 33.38 -21.93 13.57
C LYS A 311 32.32 -22.68 12.73
N THR A 312 32.73 -23.77 12.04
CA THR A 312 31.81 -24.62 11.27
C THR A 312 30.72 -25.19 12.15
N LEU A 313 31.02 -25.60 13.37
CA LEU A 313 30.00 -26.07 14.34
C LEU A 313 28.96 -24.98 14.62
N TYR A 314 29.36 -23.72 14.88
CA TYR A 314 28.41 -22.63 15.13
C TYR A 314 27.61 -22.27 13.87
N TYR A 315 28.23 -22.25 12.67
CA TYR A 315 27.51 -22.03 11.43
C TYR A 315 26.48 -23.13 11.15
N LEU A 316 26.81 -24.41 11.40
CA LEU A 316 25.87 -25.53 11.29
C LEU A 316 24.71 -25.40 12.27
N GLN A 317 24.97 -25.02 13.50
CA GLN A 317 23.92 -24.75 14.48
C GLN A 317 22.93 -23.68 13.99
N LEU A 318 23.45 -22.56 13.46
CA LEU A 318 22.64 -21.46 12.94
C LEU A 318 21.86 -21.88 11.70
N LEU A 319 22.43 -22.69 10.81
CA LEU A 319 21.78 -23.17 9.60
C LEU A 319 20.64 -24.15 9.93
N ILE A 320 20.85 -25.05 10.88
CA ILE A 320 19.79 -25.97 11.36
C ILE A 320 18.65 -25.16 11.97
N LEU A 321 18.96 -24.20 12.82
CA LEU A 321 17.95 -23.31 13.42
C LEU A 321 17.19 -22.53 12.35
N LEU A 322 17.90 -21.94 11.37
CA LEU A 322 17.29 -21.23 10.28
C LEU A 322 16.30 -22.10 9.50
N PHE A 323 16.73 -23.31 9.12
CA PHE A 323 15.86 -24.22 8.37
C PHE A 323 14.58 -24.57 9.15
N VAL A 324 14.74 -25.00 10.39
CA VAL A 324 13.60 -25.35 11.25
C VAL A 324 12.66 -24.14 11.44
N ILE A 325 13.23 -22.98 11.74
CA ILE A 325 12.45 -21.77 11.96
C ILE A 325 11.76 -21.32 10.67
N THR A 326 12.40 -21.43 9.50
CA THR A 326 11.76 -21.09 8.22
C THR A 326 10.57 -22.00 7.94
N VAL A 327 10.67 -23.29 8.18
CA VAL A 327 9.55 -24.23 8.01
C VAL A 327 8.36 -23.81 8.89
N PHE A 328 8.60 -23.52 10.17
CA PHE A 328 7.53 -23.08 11.07
C PHE A 328 6.99 -21.69 10.68
N ALA A 329 7.87 -20.74 10.38
CA ALA A 329 7.48 -19.37 10.02
C ALA A 329 6.62 -19.36 8.74
N TYR A 330 7.05 -20.11 7.72
CA TYR A 330 6.29 -20.26 6.49
C TYR A 330 4.98 -21.04 6.71
N GLY A 331 4.99 -22.12 7.50
CA GLY A 331 3.78 -22.85 7.85
C GLY A 331 2.75 -21.98 8.58
N PHE A 332 3.19 -21.18 9.55
CA PHE A 332 2.31 -20.26 10.28
C PHE A 332 1.78 -19.12 9.40
N SER A 333 2.49 -18.72 8.33
CA SER A 333 2.03 -17.67 7.43
C SER A 333 0.70 -18.02 6.71
N PHE A 334 0.42 -19.31 6.50
CA PHE A 334 -0.84 -19.75 5.90
C PHE A 334 -2.08 -19.42 6.75
N PHE A 335 -1.93 -19.29 8.06
CA PHE A 335 -3.05 -18.90 8.93
C PHE A 335 -3.44 -17.42 8.81
N ILE A 336 -2.58 -16.59 8.20
CA ILE A 336 -2.89 -15.17 7.98
C ILE A 336 -3.80 -14.98 6.77
N VAL A 337 -3.65 -15.80 5.71
CA VAL A 337 -4.42 -15.65 4.47
C VAL A 337 -5.93 -15.71 4.69
N PRO A 338 -6.50 -16.66 5.45
CA PRO A 338 -7.94 -16.67 5.74
C PRO A 338 -8.42 -15.42 6.52
N ILE A 339 -7.55 -14.83 7.36
CA ILE A 339 -7.89 -13.59 8.06
C ILE A 339 -7.98 -12.44 7.05
N VAL A 340 -7.04 -12.36 6.12
CA VAL A 340 -7.06 -11.36 5.04
C VAL A 340 -8.24 -11.59 4.10
N ASP A 341 -8.52 -12.84 3.74
CA ASP A 341 -9.66 -13.21 2.89
C ASP A 341 -10.99 -12.76 3.49
N HIS A 342 -11.22 -12.98 4.77
CA HIS A 342 -12.45 -12.54 5.45
C HIS A 342 -12.70 -11.02 5.30
N TYR A 343 -11.65 -10.21 5.33
CA TYR A 343 -11.77 -8.75 5.13
C TYR A 343 -11.86 -8.33 3.66
N LEU A 344 -11.33 -9.14 2.73
CA LEU A 344 -11.32 -8.81 1.30
C LEU A 344 -12.55 -9.38 0.56
N SER A 345 -13.03 -10.57 0.93
CA SER A 345 -14.17 -11.23 0.27
C SER A 345 -15.45 -10.43 0.42
N GLU A 346 -15.73 -9.87 1.60
CA GLU A 346 -16.92 -9.04 1.86
C GLU A 346 -16.96 -7.74 1.05
N GLY A 347 -15.86 -7.34 0.42
CA GLY A 347 -15.77 -6.06 -0.25
C GLY A 347 -15.32 -6.12 -1.72
N LEU A 348 -14.54 -7.12 -2.10
CA LEU A 348 -13.97 -7.22 -3.44
C LEU A 348 -14.50 -8.42 -4.23
N GLY A 349 -15.27 -9.30 -3.58
CA GLY A 349 -15.72 -10.55 -4.20
C GLY A 349 -14.58 -11.53 -4.52
N LEU A 350 -13.38 -11.27 -4.00
CA LEU A 350 -12.20 -12.13 -4.19
C LEU A 350 -12.22 -13.24 -3.14
N ASN A 351 -11.96 -14.47 -3.54
CA ASN A 351 -11.87 -15.63 -2.65
C ASN A 351 -10.40 -16.06 -2.56
N VAL A 352 -9.66 -15.40 -1.68
CA VAL A 352 -8.20 -15.56 -1.57
C VAL A 352 -7.85 -16.82 -0.80
N LYS A 353 -7.36 -17.84 -1.48
CA LYS A 353 -6.93 -19.11 -0.85
C LYS A 353 -5.42 -19.12 -0.62
N PRO A 354 -4.97 -19.69 0.52
CA PRO A 354 -3.54 -19.82 0.79
C PRO A 354 -2.87 -20.77 -0.22
N ILE A 355 -1.77 -20.33 -0.80
CA ILE A 355 -1.05 -21.09 -1.82
C ILE A 355 0.34 -21.47 -1.32
N PHE A 356 0.66 -22.75 -1.43
CA PHE A 356 2.03 -23.22 -1.18
C PHE A 356 2.89 -22.97 -2.41
N SER A 357 3.94 -22.17 -2.25
CA SER A 357 4.94 -21.91 -3.27
C SER A 357 6.32 -22.33 -2.76
N ILE A 358 6.89 -23.37 -3.37
CA ILE A 358 8.25 -23.83 -3.05
C ILE A 358 9.29 -22.74 -3.39
N ILE A 359 9.01 -21.93 -4.40
CA ILE A 359 9.89 -20.83 -4.82
C ILE A 359 9.95 -19.78 -3.71
N ASN A 360 8.83 -19.42 -3.11
CA ASN A 360 8.80 -18.49 -1.99
C ASN A 360 9.45 -19.04 -0.74
N PHE A 361 9.23 -20.32 -0.45
CA PHE A 361 9.96 -20.97 0.65
C PHE A 361 11.47 -20.85 0.46
N ILE A 362 11.97 -21.14 -0.75
CA ILE A 362 13.41 -21.03 -1.08
C ILE A 362 13.86 -19.55 -0.98
N LYS A 363 13.10 -18.59 -1.50
CA LYS A 363 13.42 -17.16 -1.40
C LYS A 363 13.55 -16.72 0.06
N ILE A 364 12.57 -17.06 0.91
CA ILE A 364 12.56 -16.72 2.33
C ILE A 364 13.77 -17.34 3.05
N PHE A 365 14.04 -18.61 2.77
CA PHE A 365 15.20 -19.30 3.34
C PHE A 365 16.51 -18.67 2.91
N LEU A 366 16.68 -18.32 1.63
CA LEU A 366 17.90 -17.68 1.10
C LEU A 366 18.10 -16.28 1.68
N VAL A 367 17.03 -15.48 1.78
CA VAL A 367 17.10 -14.15 2.40
C VAL A 367 17.50 -14.31 3.88
N GLY A 368 16.85 -15.22 4.59
CA GLY A 368 17.19 -15.55 5.97
C GLY A 368 18.65 -15.97 6.15
N LEU A 369 19.12 -16.82 5.25
CA LEU A 369 20.50 -17.30 5.23
C LEU A 369 21.49 -16.16 5.00
N LEU A 370 21.23 -15.29 4.02
CA LEU A 370 22.09 -14.14 3.73
C LEU A 370 22.20 -13.22 4.94
N VAL A 371 21.06 -12.80 5.53
CA VAL A 371 21.07 -11.94 6.70
C VAL A 371 21.77 -12.60 7.88
N LEU A 372 21.47 -13.87 8.15
CA LEU A 372 22.11 -14.62 9.23
C LEU A 372 23.63 -14.70 9.06
N ILE A 373 24.12 -14.99 7.85
CA ILE A 373 25.56 -15.08 7.58
C ILE A 373 26.21 -13.69 7.70
N ILE A 374 25.63 -12.65 7.09
CA ILE A 374 26.17 -11.28 7.15
C ILE A 374 26.45 -10.87 8.60
N PHE A 375 25.48 -11.05 9.47
CA PHE A 375 25.57 -10.59 10.86
C PHE A 375 26.33 -11.58 11.79
N SER A 376 26.42 -12.87 11.43
CA SER A 376 27.18 -13.85 12.23
C SER A 376 28.69 -13.83 11.95
N ILE A 377 29.14 -13.42 10.76
CA ILE A 377 30.57 -13.43 10.39
C ILE A 377 31.45 -12.70 11.41
N PRO A 378 31.21 -11.43 11.79
CA PRO A 378 32.08 -10.72 12.75
C PRO A 378 32.06 -11.38 14.13
N THR A 379 30.93 -11.96 14.49
CA THR A 379 30.70 -12.60 15.78
C THR A 379 31.42 -13.94 15.86
N ILE A 380 31.24 -14.82 14.88
CA ILE A 380 31.90 -16.12 14.85
C ILE A 380 33.41 -15.97 14.65
N SER A 381 33.87 -14.96 13.94
CA SER A 381 35.30 -14.66 13.81
C SER A 381 35.96 -14.31 15.15
N SER A 382 35.21 -13.86 16.16
CA SER A 382 35.74 -13.59 17.50
C SER A 382 36.25 -14.84 18.20
N ILE A 383 35.86 -16.04 17.77
CA ILE A 383 36.38 -17.33 18.28
C ILE A 383 37.90 -17.41 18.13
N ASP A 384 38.49 -16.74 17.12
CA ASP A 384 39.95 -16.70 16.96
C ASP A 384 40.67 -16.05 18.12
N GLN A 385 40.01 -15.12 18.85
CA GLN A 385 40.58 -14.44 20.01
C GLN A 385 40.68 -15.35 21.25
N VAL A 386 39.97 -16.48 21.30
CA VAL A 386 40.02 -17.40 22.43
C VAL A 386 41.28 -18.25 22.33
N LYS A 387 42.18 -18.08 23.29
CA LYS A 387 43.44 -18.87 23.39
C LYS A 387 43.23 -20.04 24.35
N ALA A 388 43.79 -21.22 24.02
CA ALA A 388 43.78 -22.38 24.93
C ALA A 388 44.50 -22.10 26.24
N SER A 389 45.54 -21.25 26.22
CA SER A 389 46.28 -20.84 27.42
C SER A 389 45.45 -20.04 28.46
N ASN A 390 44.27 -19.50 28.05
CA ASN A 390 43.36 -18.79 28.96
C ASN A 390 42.75 -19.76 30.03
N LEU A 391 42.72 -21.06 29.77
CA LEU A 391 42.33 -22.10 30.74
C LEU A 391 43.22 -22.13 31.98
N PHE A 392 44.53 -21.96 31.77
CA PHE A 392 45.53 -22.07 32.86
C PHE A 392 45.68 -20.77 33.68
N ARG A 393 45.17 -19.64 33.13
CA ARG A 393 45.28 -18.34 33.79
C ARG A 393 43.99 -17.88 34.44
N ASN A 394 42.90 -18.64 34.31
CA ASN A 394 41.55 -18.24 34.73
C ASN A 394 41.11 -16.81 34.27
N VAL A 395 41.74 -16.29 33.22
CA VAL A 395 41.51 -14.95 32.70
C VAL A 395 40.69 -15.08 31.41
N PHE A 396 39.37 -15.05 31.51
CA PHE A 396 38.50 -14.98 30.35
C PHE A 396 38.16 -13.49 30.08
N GLN A 397 38.71 -13.00 28.98
CA GLN A 397 38.33 -11.67 28.50
C GLN A 397 37.02 -11.74 27.74
N ASN A 398 36.13 -10.78 27.88
CA ASN A 398 34.96 -10.63 27.04
C ASN A 398 35.40 -10.45 25.57
N LEU A 399 34.92 -11.34 24.71
CA LEU A 399 35.15 -11.27 23.27
C LEU A 399 34.41 -10.08 22.68
N GLN A 400 35.00 -9.52 21.65
CA GLN A 400 34.43 -8.44 20.85
C GLN A 400 34.25 -8.91 19.42
N PHE A 401 33.42 -8.19 18.67
CA PHE A 401 33.34 -8.40 17.22
C PHE A 401 34.73 -8.29 16.62
N TYR A 402 35.09 -9.27 15.82
CA TYR A 402 36.37 -9.29 15.14
C TYR A 402 36.18 -9.02 13.65
N TYR A 403 36.72 -7.90 13.23
CA TYR A 403 36.61 -7.44 11.84
C TYR A 403 37.97 -7.65 11.13
N SER A 404 38.12 -8.78 10.45
CA SER A 404 39.22 -8.93 9.49
C SER A 404 38.83 -8.29 8.15
N LYS A 405 39.84 -7.86 7.35
CA LYS A 405 39.59 -7.34 6.00
C LYS A 405 38.76 -8.32 5.14
N LYS A 406 39.05 -9.62 5.26
CA LYS A 406 38.33 -10.69 4.57
C LYS A 406 36.89 -10.81 5.03
N SER A 407 36.60 -10.76 6.34
CA SER A 407 35.24 -10.87 6.88
C SER A 407 34.39 -9.65 6.52
N VAL A 408 34.97 -8.45 6.52
CA VAL A 408 34.29 -7.21 6.09
C VAL A 408 33.94 -7.28 4.60
N ALA A 409 34.90 -7.66 3.75
CA ALA A 409 34.68 -7.80 2.31
C ALA A 409 33.58 -8.83 1.99
N LEU A 410 33.59 -9.97 2.68
CA LEU A 410 32.58 -11.00 2.50
C LEU A 410 31.19 -10.54 2.95
N SER A 411 31.09 -9.88 4.12
CA SER A 411 29.81 -9.32 4.58
C SER A 411 29.28 -8.27 3.63
N PHE A 412 30.14 -7.42 3.07
CA PHE A 412 29.75 -6.40 2.10
C PHE A 412 29.30 -7.02 0.78
N MET A 413 29.97 -8.04 0.28
CA MET A 413 29.57 -8.77 -0.92
C MET A 413 28.20 -9.43 -0.75
N LEU A 414 27.96 -10.11 0.37
CA LEU A 414 26.67 -10.74 0.66
C LEU A 414 25.54 -9.72 0.83
N LEU A 415 25.85 -8.58 1.42
CA LEU A 415 24.93 -7.46 1.56
C LEU A 415 24.55 -6.89 0.18
N SER A 416 25.53 -6.74 -0.72
CA SER A 416 25.27 -6.29 -2.09
C SER A 416 24.39 -7.29 -2.87
N ILE A 417 24.58 -8.58 -2.65
CA ILE A 417 23.71 -9.63 -3.22
C ILE A 417 22.29 -9.50 -2.67
N LEU A 418 22.14 -9.29 -1.37
CA LEU A 418 20.83 -9.08 -0.75
C LEU A 418 20.11 -7.87 -1.36
N VAL A 419 20.79 -6.73 -1.47
CA VAL A 419 20.24 -5.50 -2.08
C VAL A 419 19.84 -5.77 -3.54
N LEU A 420 20.68 -6.50 -4.29
CA LEU A 420 20.39 -6.83 -5.70
C LEU A 420 19.14 -7.70 -5.83
N ILE A 421 18.99 -8.74 -5.00
CA ILE A 421 17.81 -9.63 -5.02
C ILE A 421 16.52 -8.83 -4.85
N PHE A 422 16.50 -7.91 -3.89
CA PHE A 422 15.31 -7.10 -3.62
C PHE A 422 15.09 -5.97 -4.61
N THR A 423 16.14 -5.42 -5.19
CA THR A 423 16.04 -4.38 -6.21
C THR A 423 15.53 -4.95 -7.53
N VAL A 424 16.08 -6.09 -7.97
CA VAL A 424 15.66 -6.75 -9.23
C VAL A 424 14.25 -7.34 -9.12
N GLY A 425 13.87 -7.84 -7.94
CA GLY A 425 12.53 -8.38 -7.68
C GLY A 425 11.45 -7.34 -7.42
N SER A 426 11.79 -6.05 -7.42
CA SER A 426 10.87 -4.94 -7.15
C SER A 426 10.30 -4.36 -8.44
N GLU A 427 9.01 -4.02 -8.46
CA GLU A 427 8.38 -3.34 -9.61
C GLU A 427 8.95 -1.93 -9.86
N ARG A 428 9.44 -1.28 -8.80
CA ARG A 428 10.11 0.03 -8.87
C ARG A 428 11.54 -0.04 -8.30
N PRO A 429 12.51 -0.55 -9.07
CA PRO A 429 13.89 -0.79 -8.61
C PRO A 429 14.58 0.44 -8.03
N SER A 430 14.34 1.62 -8.61
CA SER A 430 14.91 2.89 -8.14
C SER A 430 14.48 3.26 -6.72
N TYR A 431 13.23 2.97 -6.34
CA TYR A 431 12.72 3.25 -4.99
C TYR A 431 13.30 2.28 -3.97
N SER A 432 13.42 1.00 -4.33
CA SER A 432 14.07 -0.01 -3.48
C SER A 432 15.53 0.34 -3.23
N LEU A 433 16.27 0.71 -4.27
CA LEU A 433 17.68 1.12 -4.14
C LEU A 433 17.84 2.37 -3.27
N GLY A 434 16.98 3.38 -3.49
CA GLY A 434 16.93 4.60 -2.69
C GLY A 434 16.66 4.31 -1.21
N TYR A 435 15.74 3.39 -0.93
CA TYR A 435 15.42 2.97 0.43
C TYR A 435 16.61 2.29 1.13
N PHE A 436 17.28 1.34 0.47
CA PHE A 436 18.50 0.73 1.00
C PHE A 436 19.60 1.76 1.23
N GLY A 437 19.77 2.70 0.30
CA GLY A 437 20.71 3.82 0.46
C GLY A 437 20.41 4.63 1.71
N ALA A 438 19.14 5.01 1.92
CA ALA A 438 18.71 5.73 3.11
C ALA A 438 18.92 4.91 4.40
N PHE A 439 18.66 3.60 4.38
CA PHE A 439 18.90 2.70 5.52
C PHE A 439 20.39 2.68 5.91
N PHE A 440 21.29 2.55 4.94
CA PHE A 440 22.73 2.53 5.21
C PHE A 440 23.26 3.91 5.66
N VAL A 441 22.73 5.00 5.08
CA VAL A 441 23.04 6.35 5.56
C VAL A 441 22.61 6.53 7.02
N CYS A 442 21.40 6.08 7.35
CA CYS A 442 20.87 6.09 8.72
C CYS A 442 21.80 5.30 9.67
N LEU A 443 22.22 4.10 9.28
CA LEU A 443 23.14 3.27 10.06
C LEU A 443 24.49 3.94 10.24
N LEU A 444 25.05 4.55 9.20
CA LEU A 444 26.31 5.30 9.25
C LEU A 444 26.20 6.50 10.21
N VAL A 445 25.10 7.25 10.14
CA VAL A 445 24.87 8.40 11.01
C VAL A 445 24.80 7.98 12.47
N PHE A 446 24.09 6.88 12.80
CA PHE A 446 24.09 6.37 14.18
C PHE A 446 25.46 5.88 14.63
N PHE A 447 26.26 5.28 13.72
CA PHE A 447 27.65 4.93 14.04
C PHE A 447 28.49 6.16 14.33
N LEU A 448 28.41 7.20 13.50
CA LEU A 448 29.12 8.46 13.72
C LEU A 448 28.66 9.17 15.00
N LEU A 449 27.35 9.18 15.25
CA LEU A 449 26.78 9.69 16.50
C LEU A 449 27.39 8.99 17.71
N SER A 450 27.55 7.67 17.66
CA SER A 450 28.15 6.91 18.75
C SER A 450 29.58 7.36 19.05
N LYS A 451 30.37 7.62 18.00
CA LYS A 451 31.75 8.15 18.15
C LYS A 451 31.76 9.55 18.71
N LEU A 452 30.84 10.38 18.26
CA LEU A 452 30.69 11.77 18.69
C LEU A 452 30.29 11.85 20.16
N ILE A 453 29.34 11.05 20.61
CA ILE A 453 28.93 10.95 22.02
C ILE A 453 30.10 10.54 22.88
N ILE A 454 30.83 9.48 22.49
CA ILE A 454 32.01 9.00 23.22
C ILE A 454 33.09 10.10 23.30
N PHE A 455 33.33 10.86 22.22
CA PHE A 455 34.31 11.96 22.18
C PHE A 455 33.94 13.09 23.14
N PHE A 456 32.66 13.55 23.10
CA PHE A 456 32.23 14.64 24.00
C PHE A 456 32.23 14.21 25.46
N LEU A 457 31.74 13.01 25.77
CA LEU A 457 31.70 12.50 27.13
C LEU A 457 33.11 12.30 27.73
N LYS A 458 34.09 11.94 26.90
CA LYS A 458 35.53 11.89 27.37
C LYS A 458 36.08 13.24 27.77
N LYS A 459 35.57 14.34 27.21
CA LYS A 459 36.02 15.71 27.57
C LYS A 459 35.39 16.26 28.85
N LEU A 460 34.27 15.67 29.30
CA LEU A 460 33.58 16.08 30.51
C LEU A 460 34.39 15.70 31.77
N LYS A 461 35.26 16.60 32.17
CA LYS A 461 36.04 16.55 33.46
C LYS A 461 35.33 17.44 34.48
N GLY A 462 34.43 16.89 35.30
CA GLY A 462 33.73 17.70 36.30
C GLY A 462 33.54 17.03 37.67
N LYS A 463 33.32 17.84 38.72
CA LYS A 463 32.83 17.43 40.01
C LYS A 463 31.36 16.97 39.87
N SER A 464 31.13 15.73 39.44
CA SER A 464 29.82 15.19 39.27
C SER A 464 29.57 14.02 40.23
N ASN A 465 28.28 13.71 40.44
CA ASN A 465 27.80 12.60 41.26
C ASN A 465 28.49 11.28 40.85
N ILE A 466 28.77 10.39 41.75
CA ILE A 466 29.46 9.10 41.50
C ILE A 466 28.75 8.31 40.42
N SER A 467 27.41 8.24 40.46
CA SER A 467 26.60 7.53 39.46
C SER A 467 26.78 8.07 38.05
N LEU A 468 26.91 9.40 37.87
CA LEU A 468 27.17 10.05 36.56
C LEU A 468 28.60 9.75 36.07
N LYS A 469 29.59 9.77 36.95
CA LYS A 469 30.99 9.40 36.59
C LYS A 469 31.08 7.97 36.10
N VAL A 470 30.41 7.04 36.80
CA VAL A 470 30.37 5.63 36.43
C VAL A 470 29.66 5.44 35.06
N SER A 471 28.52 6.12 34.84
CA SER A 471 27.81 6.09 33.56
C SER A 471 28.68 6.58 32.39
N ILE A 472 29.32 7.72 32.54
CA ILE A 472 30.22 8.25 31.52
C ILE A 472 31.38 7.30 31.24
N LYS A 473 31.98 6.72 32.28
CA LYS A 473 33.09 5.78 32.12
C LYS A 473 32.66 4.49 31.40
N ASN A 474 31.45 3.98 31.70
CA ASN A 474 30.88 2.83 31.00
C ASN A 474 30.67 3.09 29.51
N ILE A 475 30.12 4.27 29.18
CA ILE A 475 29.91 4.68 27.78
C ILE A 475 31.22 4.85 27.04
N THR A 476 32.23 5.47 27.70
CA THR A 476 33.49 5.86 27.06
C THR A 476 34.59 4.81 27.11
N HIS A 477 34.33 3.68 27.78
CA HIS A 477 35.30 2.58 27.87
C HIS A 477 35.63 2.04 26.48
N SER A 478 36.93 1.74 26.25
CA SER A 478 37.43 1.27 24.95
C SER A 478 36.75 -0.01 24.43
N LYS A 479 36.27 -0.83 25.35
CA LYS A 479 35.54 -2.09 25.06
C LYS A 479 34.04 -1.97 25.28
N SER A 480 33.49 -0.76 25.24
CA SER A 480 32.05 -0.53 25.43
C SER A 480 31.21 -1.07 24.24
N ILE A 481 30.07 -1.66 24.54
CA ILE A 481 29.08 -2.09 23.56
C ILE A 481 28.22 -0.91 23.07
N THR A 482 28.44 0.30 23.63
CA THR A 482 27.64 1.51 23.34
C THR A 482 27.43 1.79 21.85
N PRO A 483 28.41 1.68 20.92
CA PRO A 483 28.18 1.94 19.49
C PRO A 483 27.12 1.02 18.89
N ILE A 484 27.16 -0.26 19.22
CA ILE A 484 26.21 -1.25 18.69
C ILE A 484 24.82 -1.02 19.28
N THR A 485 24.75 -0.66 20.55
CA THR A 485 23.47 -0.32 21.21
C THR A 485 22.83 0.91 20.57
N ILE A 486 23.62 1.96 20.28
CA ILE A 486 23.13 3.17 19.62
C ILE A 486 22.63 2.86 18.21
N MET A 487 23.34 2.04 17.44
CA MET A 487 22.91 1.63 16.10
C MET A 487 21.64 0.81 16.14
N SER A 488 21.58 -0.22 16.98
CA SER A 488 20.41 -1.11 17.11
C SER A 488 19.17 -0.38 17.60
N LEU A 489 19.32 0.43 18.67
CA LEU A 489 18.24 1.22 19.24
C LEU A 489 17.80 2.33 18.27
N GLY A 490 18.78 2.97 17.60
CA GLY A 490 18.51 4.02 16.64
C GLY A 490 17.70 3.54 15.45
N LEU A 491 18.11 2.47 14.80
CA LEU A 491 17.37 1.89 13.68
C LEU A 491 16.00 1.38 14.10
N GLY A 492 15.91 0.70 15.26
CA GLY A 492 14.64 0.20 15.77
C GLY A 492 13.64 1.33 16.05
N VAL A 493 14.07 2.40 16.73
CA VAL A 493 13.22 3.57 17.00
C VAL A 493 12.86 4.31 15.71
N THR A 494 13.80 4.47 14.78
CA THR A 494 13.53 5.09 13.48
C THR A 494 12.43 4.35 12.72
N LEU A 495 12.54 3.02 12.61
CA LEU A 495 11.53 2.21 11.91
C LEU A 495 10.17 2.32 12.58
N LEU A 496 10.12 2.22 13.92
CA LEU A 496 8.87 2.35 14.68
C LEU A 496 8.19 3.70 14.44
N LEU A 497 8.95 4.78 14.50
CA LEU A 497 8.42 6.14 14.26
C LEU A 497 8.00 6.33 12.81
N THR A 498 8.77 5.81 11.85
CA THR A 498 8.42 5.87 10.42
C THR A 498 7.07 5.21 10.15
N LEU A 499 6.87 3.99 10.64
CA LEU A 499 5.63 3.23 10.44
C LEU A 499 4.43 3.88 11.12
N ALA A 500 4.63 4.40 12.31
CA ALA A 500 3.58 5.10 13.02
C ALA A 500 3.17 6.40 12.32
N LEU A 501 4.14 7.16 11.79
CA LEU A 501 3.86 8.35 10.97
C LEU A 501 3.13 7.99 9.67
N VAL A 502 3.53 6.91 9.01
CA VAL A 502 2.82 6.41 7.82
C VAL A 502 1.39 6.04 8.19
N GLY A 503 1.18 5.24 9.24
CA GLY A 503 -0.16 4.82 9.66
C GLY A 503 -1.07 5.99 10.06
N THR A 504 -0.55 6.99 10.78
CA THR A 504 -1.33 8.18 11.15
C THR A 504 -1.62 9.10 9.98
N ASN A 505 -0.70 9.23 9.02
CA ASN A 505 -0.95 9.97 7.78
C ASN A 505 -2.02 9.28 6.93
N PHE A 506 -1.97 7.95 6.81
CA PHE A 506 -3.05 7.18 6.17
C PHE A 506 -4.40 7.44 6.80
N LYS A 507 -4.48 7.31 8.13
CA LYS A 507 -5.73 7.58 8.87
C LYS A 507 -6.25 8.99 8.63
N ARG A 508 -5.36 9.98 8.59
CA ARG A 508 -5.71 11.38 8.38
C ARG A 508 -6.19 11.62 6.95
N GLU A 509 -5.53 11.01 5.97
CA GLU A 509 -5.93 11.13 4.56
C GLU A 509 -7.32 10.53 4.33
N ILE A 510 -7.60 9.37 4.94
CA ILE A 510 -8.94 8.79 4.93
C ILE A 510 -9.96 9.72 5.60
N ALA A 511 -9.63 10.29 6.76
CA ALA A 511 -10.54 11.19 7.48
C ALA A 511 -10.76 12.52 6.74
N LYS A 512 -9.79 12.99 5.95
CA LYS A 512 -9.89 14.19 5.11
C LYS A 512 -10.53 13.94 3.75
N SER A 513 -10.88 12.69 3.43
CA SER A 513 -11.57 12.38 2.17
C SER A 513 -12.93 13.07 2.04
N ILE A 514 -13.42 13.73 3.09
CA ILE A 514 -14.59 14.58 3.06
C ILE A 514 -14.12 16.01 3.41
N PRO A 515 -13.81 16.86 2.43
CA PRO A 515 -13.53 18.26 2.68
C PRO A 515 -14.78 18.94 3.31
N ASP A 516 -14.58 19.80 4.30
CA ASP A 516 -15.68 20.58 4.89
C ASP A 516 -16.39 21.46 3.84
N ILE A 517 -15.72 21.69 2.71
CA ILE A 517 -16.21 22.51 1.58
C ILE A 517 -16.95 21.66 0.55
N ALA A 518 -16.85 20.33 0.59
CA ALA A 518 -17.49 19.46 -0.39
C ALA A 518 -19.00 19.72 -0.46
N PRO A 519 -19.60 19.74 -1.67
CA PRO A 519 -21.05 19.81 -1.82
C PRO A 519 -21.70 18.53 -1.31
N ASP A 520 -22.96 18.61 -0.92
CA ASP A 520 -23.74 17.44 -0.51
C ASP A 520 -24.21 16.63 -1.71
N TYR A 521 -24.52 17.31 -2.81
CA TYR A 521 -25.00 16.70 -4.04
C TYR A 521 -24.35 17.29 -5.28
N PHE A 522 -24.11 16.42 -6.28
CA PHE A 522 -23.94 16.79 -7.68
C PHE A 522 -25.24 16.51 -8.46
N PHE A 523 -25.57 17.41 -9.36
CA PHE A 523 -26.74 17.34 -10.22
C PHE A 523 -26.28 17.39 -11.68
N VAL A 524 -26.63 16.35 -12.45
CA VAL A 524 -26.21 16.19 -13.85
C VAL A 524 -27.43 16.08 -14.75
N GLY A 525 -27.34 16.61 -15.97
CA GLY A 525 -28.41 16.51 -16.97
C GLY A 525 -29.48 17.61 -16.87
N ILE A 526 -29.15 18.75 -16.26
CA ILE A 526 -30.02 19.92 -16.23
C ILE A 526 -30.03 20.55 -17.62
N GLN A 527 -31.15 20.50 -18.30
CA GLN A 527 -31.31 21.08 -19.65
C GLN A 527 -31.33 22.62 -19.57
N LYS A 528 -30.96 23.30 -20.66
CA LYS A 528 -30.86 24.75 -20.70
C LYS A 528 -32.19 25.43 -20.29
N GLY A 529 -33.36 24.87 -20.67
CA GLY A 529 -34.68 25.39 -20.27
C GLY A 529 -35.14 25.04 -18.87
N GLU A 530 -34.40 24.22 -18.14
CA GLU A 530 -34.75 23.70 -16.81
C GLU A 530 -33.96 24.38 -15.68
N LYS A 531 -32.96 25.21 -16.01
CA LYS A 531 -32.07 25.87 -15.02
C LYS A 531 -32.85 26.62 -13.94
N GLU A 532 -33.79 27.46 -14.32
CA GLU A 532 -34.58 28.23 -13.36
C GLU A 532 -35.49 27.36 -12.49
N LYS A 533 -36.05 26.28 -13.07
CA LYS A 533 -36.85 25.30 -12.31
C LYS A 533 -36.00 24.55 -11.30
N PHE A 534 -34.77 24.21 -11.66
CA PHE A 534 -33.80 23.60 -10.78
C PHE A 534 -33.44 24.51 -9.61
N GLU A 535 -33.02 25.74 -9.87
CA GLU A 535 -32.68 26.72 -8.83
C GLU A 535 -33.82 26.95 -7.87
N ASN A 536 -35.01 27.21 -8.39
CA ASN A 536 -36.22 27.41 -7.58
C ASN A 536 -36.60 26.15 -6.79
N GLY A 537 -36.43 24.95 -7.37
CA GLY A 537 -36.70 23.70 -6.68
C GLY A 537 -35.81 23.54 -5.44
N ILE A 538 -34.49 23.78 -5.56
CA ILE A 538 -33.56 23.70 -4.43
C ILE A 538 -33.85 24.80 -3.39
N LEU A 539 -34.01 26.06 -3.82
CA LEU A 539 -34.21 27.21 -2.91
C LEU A 539 -35.57 27.17 -2.20
N ASN A 540 -36.58 26.52 -2.77
CA ASN A 540 -37.85 26.30 -2.08
C ASN A 540 -37.72 25.30 -0.92
N MET A 541 -36.80 24.33 -1.01
CA MET A 541 -36.55 23.33 0.04
C MET A 541 -35.61 23.90 1.10
N ASP A 542 -34.52 24.55 0.68
CA ASP A 542 -33.57 25.25 1.55
C ASP A 542 -33.15 26.59 0.95
N PRO A 543 -33.74 27.71 1.39
CA PRO A 543 -33.40 29.05 0.90
C PRO A 543 -31.94 29.47 1.18
N THR A 544 -31.25 28.71 2.04
CA THR A 544 -29.85 28.96 2.43
C THR A 544 -28.83 28.05 1.72
N ALA A 545 -29.31 27.20 0.84
CA ALA A 545 -28.43 26.30 0.09
C ALA A 545 -27.44 27.09 -0.79
N ASN A 546 -26.19 26.70 -0.75
CA ASN A 546 -25.20 27.25 -1.66
C ASN A 546 -25.18 26.40 -2.94
N ILE A 547 -25.57 26.98 -4.06
CA ILE A 547 -25.71 26.34 -5.36
C ILE A 547 -24.67 26.91 -6.30
N GLU A 548 -23.86 26.04 -6.91
CA GLU A 548 -22.98 26.37 -8.04
C GLU A 548 -23.52 25.69 -9.29
N ILE A 549 -23.80 26.45 -10.36
CA ILE A 549 -24.29 25.90 -11.64
C ILE A 549 -23.32 26.35 -12.74
N VAL A 550 -22.79 25.38 -13.47
CA VAL A 550 -21.85 25.62 -14.56
C VAL A 550 -22.36 24.98 -15.86
N PRO A 551 -22.21 25.64 -16.99
CA PRO A 551 -22.49 25.03 -18.28
C PRO A 551 -21.49 23.92 -18.56
N MET A 552 -21.94 22.88 -19.26
CA MET A 552 -21.12 21.72 -19.53
C MET A 552 -21.35 21.21 -20.95
N VAL A 553 -20.26 20.89 -21.64
CA VAL A 553 -20.26 20.31 -22.98
C VAL A 553 -19.31 19.11 -23.03
N SER A 554 -19.66 18.08 -23.79
CA SER A 554 -18.77 16.97 -24.08
C SER A 554 -17.85 17.34 -25.24
N SER A 555 -16.54 17.21 -25.07
CA SER A 555 -15.53 17.49 -26.09
C SER A 555 -14.43 16.42 -26.09
N GLY A 556 -14.04 15.95 -27.25
CA GLY A 556 -12.93 15.03 -27.42
C GLY A 556 -11.75 15.68 -28.14
N ILE A 557 -10.53 15.41 -27.75
CA ILE A 557 -9.32 15.92 -28.44
C ILE A 557 -9.05 15.00 -29.63
N SER A 558 -9.33 15.49 -30.86
CA SER A 558 -9.05 14.77 -32.11
C SER A 558 -7.60 14.90 -32.54
N LYS A 559 -7.01 16.11 -32.44
CA LYS A 559 -5.63 16.37 -32.85
C LYS A 559 -5.01 17.43 -31.93
N ILE A 560 -3.69 17.38 -31.79
CA ILE A 560 -2.86 18.41 -31.15
C ILE A 560 -1.86 18.88 -32.19
N ASN A 561 -1.92 20.15 -32.57
CA ASN A 561 -1.09 20.70 -33.67
C ASN A 561 -1.17 19.87 -34.99
N GLY A 562 -2.36 19.34 -35.29
CA GLY A 562 -2.61 18.50 -36.45
C GLY A 562 -2.14 17.04 -36.35
N ILE A 563 -1.57 16.65 -35.20
CA ILE A 563 -1.02 15.31 -34.95
C ILE A 563 -1.96 14.54 -33.99
N ASN A 564 -2.01 13.21 -34.13
CA ASN A 564 -2.80 12.35 -33.25
C ASN A 564 -2.30 12.47 -31.79
N PRO A 565 -3.17 12.74 -30.82
CA PRO A 565 -2.81 12.95 -29.42
C PRO A 565 -2.06 11.77 -28.78
N SER A 566 -2.31 10.53 -29.23
CA SER A 566 -1.64 9.33 -28.72
C SER A 566 -0.12 9.32 -28.97
N THR A 567 0.39 10.19 -29.86
CA THR A 567 1.84 10.34 -30.08
C THR A 567 2.55 11.18 -29.03
N TYR A 568 1.80 11.96 -28.26
CA TYR A 568 2.34 12.84 -27.23
C TYR A 568 2.54 12.16 -25.89
N ILE A 569 1.80 11.09 -25.64
CA ILE A 569 1.75 10.47 -24.31
C ILE A 569 1.57 8.94 -24.40
N THR A 570 2.23 8.21 -23.52
CA THR A 570 2.07 6.74 -23.43
C THR A 570 0.85 6.36 -22.61
N PRO A 571 0.23 5.19 -22.85
CA PRO A 571 -0.93 4.74 -22.09
C PRO A 571 -0.70 4.62 -20.58
N ASP A 572 0.55 4.45 -20.13
CA ASP A 572 0.90 4.33 -18.71
C ASP A 572 1.01 5.68 -17.98
N ASN A 573 0.89 6.80 -18.69
CA ASN A 573 0.98 8.13 -18.09
C ASN A 573 -0.34 8.49 -17.38
N ASP A 574 -0.23 9.12 -16.20
CA ASP A 574 -1.35 9.54 -15.38
C ASP A 574 -2.34 10.49 -16.07
N SER A 575 -1.90 11.26 -17.08
CA SER A 575 -2.73 12.21 -17.83
C SER A 575 -3.33 11.63 -19.13
N HIS A 576 -3.06 10.35 -19.44
CA HIS A 576 -3.58 9.70 -20.66
C HIS A 576 -5.12 9.72 -20.73
N TRP A 577 -5.78 9.71 -19.56
CA TRP A 577 -7.24 9.74 -19.45
C TRP A 577 -7.89 10.90 -20.22
N VAL A 578 -7.17 12.01 -20.46
CA VAL A 578 -7.71 13.19 -21.14
C VAL A 578 -8.04 12.91 -22.61
N ILE A 579 -7.33 11.99 -23.25
CA ILE A 579 -7.52 11.62 -24.66
C ILE A 579 -8.24 10.28 -24.87
N GLU A 580 -8.45 9.50 -23.80
CA GLU A 580 -9.09 8.18 -23.91
C GLU A 580 -10.55 8.24 -24.39
N SER A 581 -11.24 9.32 -24.10
CA SER A 581 -12.66 9.50 -24.47
C SER A 581 -13.02 10.98 -24.46
N GLU A 582 -14.22 11.30 -24.96
CA GLU A 582 -14.76 12.64 -24.79
C GLU A 582 -14.78 13.04 -23.30
N ARG A 583 -14.36 14.26 -23.03
CA ARG A 583 -14.32 14.85 -21.68
C ARG A 583 -15.32 15.96 -21.58
N ARG A 584 -15.80 16.16 -20.37
CA ARG A 584 -16.61 17.31 -20.04
C ARG A 584 -15.73 18.53 -19.97
N SER A 585 -16.11 19.57 -20.68
CA SER A 585 -15.49 20.89 -20.65
C SER A 585 -16.54 21.91 -20.28
N SER A 586 -16.13 23.05 -19.77
CA SER A 586 -16.99 24.12 -19.30
C SER A 586 -16.41 25.46 -19.72
N TRP A 587 -17.05 26.56 -19.32
CA TRP A 587 -16.53 27.93 -19.46
C TRP A 587 -16.88 28.76 -18.25
N LYS A 588 -16.01 29.70 -17.94
CA LYS A 588 -16.19 30.67 -16.85
C LYS A 588 -15.68 32.05 -17.31
N ASP A 589 -16.37 33.09 -16.89
CA ASP A 589 -15.97 34.48 -17.22
C ASP A 589 -14.69 34.87 -16.47
N ASN A 590 -14.58 34.47 -15.20
CA ASN A 590 -13.48 34.81 -14.33
C ASN A 590 -12.60 33.59 -14.02
N ILE A 591 -11.36 33.85 -13.62
CA ILE A 591 -10.46 32.81 -13.11
C ILE A 591 -11.09 32.17 -11.87
N PRO A 592 -11.26 30.84 -11.84
CA PRO A 592 -11.76 30.16 -10.64
C PRO A 592 -10.81 30.37 -9.46
N GLU A 593 -11.33 30.71 -8.29
CA GLU A 593 -10.51 30.97 -7.09
C GLU A 593 -9.63 29.79 -6.70
N ASP A 594 -10.16 28.57 -6.87
CA ASP A 594 -9.47 27.33 -6.52
C ASP A 594 -8.49 26.82 -7.60
N ASN A 595 -8.46 27.47 -8.78
CA ASN A 595 -7.64 27.06 -9.92
C ASN A 595 -6.77 28.20 -10.44
N PRO A 596 -5.73 28.64 -9.71
CA PRO A 596 -4.90 29.76 -10.09
C PRO A 596 -4.15 29.52 -11.39
N LEU A 597 -3.92 30.57 -12.16
CA LEU A 597 -3.07 30.54 -13.36
C LEU A 597 -1.62 30.21 -12.96
N THR A 598 -1.01 29.34 -13.74
CA THR A 598 0.42 29.00 -13.60
C THR A 598 1.25 29.57 -14.75
N ALA A 599 0.63 29.80 -15.91
CA ALA A 599 1.25 30.43 -17.07
C ALA A 599 0.19 31.01 -18.02
N GLY A 600 0.54 32.03 -18.81
CA GLY A 600 -0.34 32.67 -19.75
C GLY A 600 -1.25 33.73 -19.11
N GLU A 601 -2.15 34.28 -19.91
CA GLU A 601 -3.16 35.25 -19.48
C GLU A 601 -4.55 34.66 -19.64
N TRP A 602 -5.56 35.24 -18.93
CA TRP A 602 -6.95 34.83 -19.08
C TRP A 602 -7.44 35.11 -20.51
N TRP A 603 -8.73 35.16 -20.75
CA TRP A 603 -9.30 35.28 -22.08
C TRP A 603 -8.91 36.57 -22.82
N ASP A 604 -8.48 36.46 -24.06
CA ASP A 604 -8.32 37.62 -24.98
C ASP A 604 -9.69 38.00 -25.56
N LEU A 605 -10.29 39.04 -24.96
CA LEU A 605 -11.59 39.54 -25.36
C LEU A 605 -11.63 40.20 -26.74
N SER A 606 -10.49 40.49 -27.36
CA SER A 606 -10.41 41.03 -28.70
C SER A 606 -10.68 39.98 -29.79
N LYS A 607 -10.72 38.70 -29.40
CA LYS A 607 -10.92 37.54 -30.30
C LYS A 607 -12.14 36.70 -29.90
N PRO A 608 -13.35 37.25 -29.96
CA PRO A 608 -14.55 36.57 -29.47
C PRO A 608 -14.95 35.33 -30.30
N ASP A 609 -14.56 35.32 -31.58
CA ASP A 609 -14.93 34.25 -32.53
C ASP A 609 -13.89 33.11 -32.56
N GLU A 610 -12.76 33.21 -31.83
CA GLU A 610 -11.76 32.17 -31.72
C GLU A 610 -12.00 31.37 -30.41
N LEU A 611 -11.93 30.03 -30.52
CA LEU A 611 -11.99 29.18 -29.33
C LEU A 611 -10.65 29.27 -28.58
N GLN A 612 -10.69 29.78 -27.35
CA GLN A 612 -9.54 29.83 -26.45
C GLN A 612 -9.69 28.77 -25.39
N ILE A 613 -8.60 28.08 -25.06
CA ILE A 613 -8.57 26.96 -24.12
C ILE A 613 -7.66 27.28 -22.94
N SER A 614 -8.19 27.15 -21.76
CA SER A 614 -7.44 27.10 -20.49
C SER A 614 -7.27 25.66 -20.10
N LEU A 615 -6.01 25.16 -20.00
CA LEU A 615 -5.68 23.76 -19.79
C LEU A 615 -5.13 23.53 -18.38
N ASP A 616 -5.37 22.35 -17.83
CA ASP A 616 -4.73 21.88 -16.60
C ASP A 616 -3.22 21.83 -16.78
N ALA A 617 -2.47 22.46 -15.87
CA ALA A 617 -1.01 22.55 -15.90
C ALA A 617 -0.31 21.18 -15.82
N LYS A 618 -0.91 20.19 -15.11
CA LYS A 618 -0.37 18.83 -15.09
C LYS A 618 -0.51 18.17 -16.44
N VAL A 619 -1.68 18.29 -17.06
CA VAL A 619 -1.95 17.78 -18.41
C VAL A 619 -1.00 18.45 -19.41
N ALA A 620 -0.87 19.77 -19.38
CA ALA A 620 0.04 20.52 -20.24
C ALA A 620 1.49 20.02 -20.12
N LYS A 621 1.96 19.79 -18.92
CA LYS A 621 3.30 19.27 -18.65
C LYS A 621 3.50 17.85 -19.18
N ASP A 622 2.56 16.96 -18.92
CA ASP A 622 2.67 15.55 -19.28
C ASP A 622 2.61 15.34 -20.80
N PHE A 623 1.83 16.16 -21.51
CA PHE A 623 1.75 16.20 -22.97
C PHE A 623 2.80 17.12 -23.63
N ASN A 624 3.64 17.82 -22.84
CA ASN A 624 4.60 18.82 -23.32
C ASN A 624 3.96 19.94 -24.18
N ILE A 625 2.77 20.39 -23.79
CA ILE A 625 2.01 21.44 -24.46
C ILE A 625 2.58 22.81 -24.12
N LYS A 626 2.58 23.71 -25.09
CA LYS A 626 3.03 25.09 -24.96
C LYS A 626 1.85 26.05 -25.17
N LEU A 627 1.98 27.26 -24.64
CA LEU A 627 1.05 28.34 -24.95
C LEU A 627 1.07 28.64 -26.47
N GLY A 628 -0.12 28.74 -27.05
CA GLY A 628 -0.30 28.90 -28.47
C GLY A 628 -0.48 27.62 -29.29
N ASP A 629 -0.33 26.43 -28.65
CA ASP A 629 -0.63 25.16 -29.32
C ASP A 629 -2.13 25.05 -29.63
N VAL A 630 -2.45 24.40 -30.75
CA VAL A 630 -3.82 24.28 -31.25
C VAL A 630 -4.35 22.87 -31.01
N PHE A 631 -5.49 22.78 -30.33
CA PHE A 631 -6.25 21.56 -30.13
C PHE A 631 -7.42 21.52 -31.10
N THR A 632 -7.49 20.50 -31.95
CA THR A 632 -8.70 20.19 -32.69
C THR A 632 -9.63 19.37 -31.83
N LEU A 633 -10.73 19.95 -31.40
CA LEU A 633 -11.72 19.34 -30.53
C LEU A 633 -12.92 18.83 -31.33
N ASN A 634 -13.33 17.61 -31.07
CA ASN A 634 -14.62 17.10 -31.55
C ASN A 634 -15.71 17.46 -30.54
N ILE A 635 -16.65 18.30 -30.94
CA ILE A 635 -17.82 18.70 -30.15
C ILE A 635 -19.07 18.34 -30.94
N TYR A 636 -19.83 17.35 -30.46
CA TYR A 636 -21.03 16.82 -31.13
C TYR A 636 -20.81 16.45 -32.61
N GLY A 637 -19.65 15.85 -32.92
CA GLY A 637 -19.31 15.44 -34.29
C GLY A 637 -18.73 16.52 -35.19
N ARG A 638 -18.54 17.76 -34.67
CA ARG A 638 -17.88 18.85 -35.41
C ARG A 638 -16.47 19.07 -34.86
N GLU A 639 -15.49 19.13 -35.76
CA GLU A 639 -14.12 19.48 -35.41
C GLU A 639 -14.01 21.02 -35.32
N ILE A 640 -13.50 21.51 -34.21
CA ILE A 640 -13.30 22.94 -33.93
C ILE A 640 -11.88 23.12 -33.39
N ASP A 641 -11.12 24.03 -34.02
CA ASP A 641 -9.78 24.35 -33.55
C ASP A 641 -9.83 25.38 -32.43
N GLY A 642 -9.13 25.10 -31.33
CA GLY A 642 -8.99 25.99 -30.18
C GLY A 642 -7.53 26.17 -29.77
N THR A 643 -7.17 27.39 -29.44
CA THR A 643 -5.80 27.75 -29.04
C THR A 643 -5.65 27.72 -27.53
N VAL A 644 -4.59 27.07 -27.05
CA VAL A 644 -4.26 27.01 -25.61
C VAL A 644 -3.63 28.36 -25.21
N VAL A 645 -4.35 29.15 -24.41
CA VAL A 645 -3.92 30.52 -24.02
C VAL A 645 -3.33 30.57 -22.62
N ASN A 646 -3.71 29.64 -21.74
CA ASN A 646 -3.16 29.61 -20.40
C ASN A 646 -3.18 28.21 -19.76
N PHE A 647 -2.43 28.05 -18.65
CA PHE A 647 -2.42 26.87 -17.81
C PHE A 647 -2.91 27.21 -16.40
N ARG A 648 -3.70 26.32 -15.80
CA ARG A 648 -4.25 26.42 -14.42
C ARG A 648 -3.76 25.27 -13.56
N ALA A 649 -3.53 25.51 -12.29
CA ALA A 649 -3.36 24.46 -11.30
C ALA A 649 -4.77 23.96 -10.88
N VAL A 650 -5.12 22.74 -11.28
CA VAL A 650 -6.42 22.12 -10.96
C VAL A 650 -6.25 21.07 -9.86
N ASP A 651 -7.00 21.21 -8.76
CA ASP A 651 -7.06 20.20 -7.71
C ASP A 651 -8.40 19.44 -7.76
N TYR A 652 -8.37 18.19 -8.21
CA TYR A 652 -9.57 17.35 -8.30
C TYR A 652 -9.95 16.69 -6.97
N ARG A 653 -9.23 16.95 -5.88
CA ARG A 653 -9.44 16.29 -4.58
C ARG A 653 -10.44 17.04 -3.69
N ASP A 654 -10.71 18.29 -3.98
CA ASP A 654 -11.62 19.13 -3.20
C ASP A 654 -13.10 18.85 -3.47
N LEU A 655 -13.39 17.98 -4.46
CA LEU A 655 -14.73 17.64 -4.91
C LEU A 655 -15.55 18.85 -5.41
N SER A 656 -14.90 19.94 -5.78
CA SER A 656 -15.53 21.06 -6.48
C SER A 656 -15.73 20.71 -7.98
N ILE A 657 -16.49 21.56 -8.68
CA ILE A 657 -16.68 21.37 -10.12
C ILE A 657 -15.41 21.79 -10.87
N ASN A 658 -14.63 20.81 -11.27
CA ASN A 658 -13.36 21.00 -11.96
C ASN A 658 -13.34 20.33 -13.33
N PHE A 659 -12.69 21.00 -14.29
CA PHE A 659 -12.54 20.52 -15.67
C PHE A 659 -11.08 20.63 -16.11
N ALA A 660 -10.60 19.66 -16.89
CA ALA A 660 -9.27 19.72 -17.50
C ALA A 660 -9.14 20.87 -18.49
N MET A 661 -10.22 21.16 -19.21
CA MET A 661 -10.30 22.23 -20.19
C MET A 661 -11.45 23.19 -19.84
N LEU A 662 -11.16 24.50 -19.84
CA LEU A 662 -12.16 25.53 -19.86
C LEU A 662 -12.04 26.30 -21.17
N PHE A 663 -13.18 26.80 -21.63
CA PHE A 663 -13.31 27.58 -22.87
C PHE A 663 -13.63 29.05 -22.55
N ASN A 664 -13.37 29.94 -23.50
CA ASN A 664 -13.81 31.33 -23.38
C ASN A 664 -15.33 31.42 -23.58
N PRO A 665 -16.07 32.12 -22.71
CA PRO A 665 -17.53 32.23 -22.76
C PRO A 665 -18.06 32.85 -24.05
N GLN A 666 -17.32 33.79 -24.65
CA GLN A 666 -17.73 34.51 -25.87
C GLN A 666 -18.01 33.54 -27.03
N PHE A 667 -17.16 32.54 -27.17
CA PHE A 667 -17.34 31.48 -28.15
C PHE A 667 -18.30 30.39 -27.66
N ALA A 668 -18.08 29.89 -26.45
CA ALA A 668 -18.68 28.67 -25.94
C ALA A 668 -20.20 28.79 -25.64
N ASN A 669 -20.73 29.99 -25.33
CA ASN A 669 -22.15 30.22 -25.09
C ASN A 669 -23.06 29.85 -26.29
N ASN A 670 -22.50 29.85 -27.49
CA ASN A 670 -23.19 29.46 -28.72
C ASN A 670 -23.26 27.93 -28.93
N ILE A 671 -22.52 27.15 -28.17
CA ILE A 671 -22.51 25.68 -28.26
C ILE A 671 -23.74 25.13 -27.50
N PRO A 672 -24.50 24.17 -28.07
CA PRO A 672 -25.52 23.45 -27.33
C PRO A 672 -24.91 22.83 -26.07
N HIS A 673 -25.52 22.99 -24.90
CA HIS A 673 -24.98 22.54 -23.65
C HIS A 673 -26.08 22.19 -22.64
N GLU A 674 -25.69 21.42 -21.66
CA GLU A 674 -26.44 21.15 -20.42
C GLU A 674 -25.73 21.80 -19.22
N TYR A 675 -26.36 21.80 -18.06
CA TYR A 675 -25.75 22.31 -16.84
C TYR A 675 -25.38 21.16 -15.91
N LEU A 676 -24.24 21.34 -15.25
CA LEU A 676 -23.80 20.60 -14.08
C LEU A 676 -23.96 21.53 -12.88
N ALA A 677 -24.57 21.04 -11.81
CA ALA A 677 -24.67 21.82 -10.58
C ALA A 677 -24.20 21.07 -9.36
N THR A 678 -23.82 21.82 -8.34
CA THR A 678 -23.62 21.31 -6.98
C THR A 678 -24.51 22.09 -6.03
N ALA A 679 -24.92 21.41 -4.95
CA ALA A 679 -25.56 22.10 -3.83
C ALA A 679 -24.97 21.64 -2.52
N LYS A 680 -24.80 22.63 -1.61
CA LYS A 680 -24.46 22.41 -0.21
C LYS A 680 -25.58 22.94 0.65
N PHE A 681 -26.19 22.08 1.45
CA PHE A 681 -27.30 22.39 2.33
C PHE A 681 -26.83 22.68 3.75
N ASN A 682 -27.50 23.55 4.45
CA ASN A 682 -27.28 23.71 5.90
C ASN A 682 -27.84 22.53 6.69
N ASP A 683 -28.92 21.91 6.19
CA ASP A 683 -29.50 20.68 6.74
C ASP A 683 -29.91 19.76 5.56
N VAL A 684 -29.06 18.81 5.23
CA VAL A 684 -29.26 17.86 4.14
C VAL A 684 -30.55 17.04 4.27
N ASN A 685 -31.08 16.89 5.50
CA ASN A 685 -32.30 16.09 5.72
C ASN A 685 -33.56 16.82 5.24
N LYS A 686 -33.48 18.13 4.95
CA LYS A 686 -34.60 18.88 4.39
C LYS A 686 -34.73 18.75 2.88
N PHE A 687 -33.68 18.25 2.22
CA PHE A 687 -33.73 18.06 0.79
C PHE A 687 -34.46 16.78 0.44
N ASP A 688 -35.58 16.91 -0.28
CA ASP A 688 -36.40 15.79 -0.75
C ASP A 688 -36.05 15.44 -2.21
N GLU A 689 -35.28 14.38 -2.36
CA GLU A 689 -34.82 13.87 -3.66
C GLU A 689 -35.98 13.48 -4.57
N THR A 690 -37.07 12.94 -4.01
CA THR A 690 -38.23 12.50 -4.78
C THR A 690 -39.03 13.66 -5.32
N ASN A 691 -39.24 14.68 -4.50
CA ASN A 691 -39.91 15.90 -4.93
C ASN A 691 -39.12 16.58 -6.08
N MET A 692 -37.79 16.61 -5.98
CA MET A 692 -36.94 17.16 -7.04
C MET A 692 -37.08 16.38 -8.35
N LEU A 693 -37.19 15.05 -8.30
CA LEU A 693 -37.41 14.21 -9.48
C LEU A 693 -38.83 14.31 -10.08
N GLU A 694 -39.83 14.66 -9.26
CA GLU A 694 -41.15 15.00 -9.77
C GLU A 694 -41.13 16.29 -10.61
N VAL A 695 -40.32 17.28 -10.18
CA VAL A 695 -40.16 18.55 -10.91
C VAL A 695 -39.27 18.39 -12.15
N LEU A 696 -38.19 17.56 -12.03
CA LEU A 696 -37.18 17.34 -13.08
C LEU A 696 -36.90 15.85 -13.24
N PRO A 697 -37.68 15.10 -13.99
CA PRO A 697 -37.53 13.64 -14.10
C PRO A 697 -36.23 13.18 -14.76
N SER A 698 -35.62 14.02 -15.60
CA SER A 698 -34.32 13.75 -16.26
C SER A 698 -33.11 14.00 -15.40
N LEU A 699 -33.30 14.61 -14.22
CA LEU A 699 -32.21 15.01 -13.34
C LEU A 699 -31.51 13.79 -12.70
N SER A 700 -30.21 13.74 -12.81
CA SER A 700 -29.38 12.76 -12.09
C SER A 700 -28.74 13.40 -10.87
N MET A 701 -29.03 12.86 -9.69
CA MET A 701 -28.51 13.35 -8.41
C MET A 701 -27.50 12.37 -7.83
N ILE A 702 -26.30 12.85 -7.50
CA ILE A 702 -25.24 12.05 -6.92
C ILE A 702 -24.95 12.58 -5.51
N LYS A 703 -25.36 11.83 -4.49
CA LYS A 703 -25.07 12.17 -3.09
C LYS A 703 -23.62 11.84 -2.76
N ILE A 704 -22.85 12.88 -2.43
CA ILE A 704 -21.41 12.76 -2.21
C ILE A 704 -21.10 11.92 -0.98
N ALA A 705 -21.86 12.05 0.09
CA ALA A 705 -21.67 11.27 1.31
C ALA A 705 -21.70 9.76 1.06
N ASP A 706 -22.60 9.27 0.19
CA ASP A 706 -22.71 7.85 -0.11
C ASP A 706 -21.49 7.34 -0.90
N TYR A 707 -21.01 8.14 -1.86
CA TYR A 707 -19.79 7.83 -2.59
C TYR A 707 -18.56 7.80 -1.67
N LEU A 708 -18.42 8.81 -0.82
CA LEU A 708 -17.29 8.91 0.10
C LEU A 708 -17.30 7.81 1.16
N ASN A 709 -18.47 7.43 1.68
CA ASN A 709 -18.61 6.33 2.61
C ASN A 709 -18.11 5.01 2.00
N LYS A 710 -18.40 4.75 0.73
CA LYS A 710 -17.92 3.56 0.01
C LYS A 710 -16.41 3.57 -0.16
N VAL A 711 -15.84 4.69 -0.61
CA VAL A 711 -14.38 4.88 -0.73
C VAL A 711 -13.70 4.72 0.64
N THR A 712 -14.25 5.35 1.67
CA THR A 712 -13.73 5.29 3.03
C THR A 712 -13.78 3.86 3.60
N ALA A 713 -14.82 3.09 3.30
CA ALA A 713 -14.90 1.69 3.73
C ALA A 713 -13.76 0.85 3.14
N VAL A 714 -13.43 1.03 1.87
CA VAL A 714 -12.28 0.36 1.23
C VAL A 714 -10.96 0.82 1.85
N LEU A 715 -10.77 2.13 1.98
CA LEU A 715 -9.56 2.69 2.59
C LEU A 715 -9.37 2.25 4.05
N ASN A 716 -10.46 2.11 4.81
CA ASN A 716 -10.41 1.58 6.17
C ASN A 716 -9.94 0.12 6.23
N LYS A 717 -10.34 -0.73 5.28
CA LYS A 717 -9.84 -2.12 5.20
C LYS A 717 -8.33 -2.14 4.96
N VAL A 718 -7.88 -1.30 4.04
CA VAL A 718 -6.45 -1.07 3.77
C VAL A 718 -5.72 -0.56 5.01
N PHE A 719 -6.30 0.40 5.73
CA PHE A 719 -5.75 0.96 6.96
C PHE A 719 -5.60 -0.11 8.06
N ILE A 720 -6.58 -1.00 8.22
CA ILE A 720 -6.51 -2.11 9.18
C ILE A 720 -5.31 -3.00 8.85
N ALA A 721 -5.10 -3.35 7.58
CA ALA A 721 -3.95 -4.15 7.16
C ALA A 721 -2.61 -3.46 7.50
N VAL A 722 -2.47 -2.17 7.17
CA VAL A 722 -1.27 -1.37 7.52
C VAL A 722 -1.05 -1.31 9.03
N THR A 723 -2.13 -1.13 9.79
CA THR A 723 -2.07 -1.05 11.26
C THR A 723 -1.62 -2.37 11.87
N LEU A 724 -2.15 -3.49 11.42
CA LEU A 724 -1.75 -4.83 11.89
C LEU A 724 -0.26 -5.08 11.62
N ILE A 725 0.21 -4.76 10.42
CA ILE A 725 1.61 -4.94 10.06
C ILE A 725 2.52 -4.00 10.85
N SER A 726 2.09 -2.76 11.05
CA SER A 726 2.79 -1.80 11.90
C SER A 726 2.87 -2.30 13.35
N ALA A 727 1.79 -2.86 13.90
CA ALA A 727 1.78 -3.43 15.24
C ALA A 727 2.76 -4.60 15.38
N VAL A 728 2.77 -5.51 14.41
CA VAL A 728 3.73 -6.63 14.40
C VAL A 728 5.17 -6.12 14.30
N THR A 729 5.43 -5.10 13.48
CA THR A 729 6.77 -4.51 13.36
C THR A 729 7.20 -3.76 14.63
N ILE A 730 6.26 -3.14 15.34
CA ILE A 730 6.49 -2.56 16.67
C ILE A 730 6.97 -3.66 17.63
N VAL A 731 6.30 -4.81 17.65
CA VAL A 731 6.71 -5.96 18.47
C VAL A 731 8.13 -6.39 18.16
N ILE A 732 8.52 -6.45 16.87
CA ILE A 732 9.90 -6.78 16.47
C ILE A 732 10.88 -5.74 16.99
N GLY A 733 10.60 -4.47 16.78
CA GLY A 733 11.44 -3.37 17.26
C GLY A 733 11.66 -3.46 18.77
N LEU A 734 10.60 -3.75 19.54
CA LEU A 734 10.69 -3.95 20.98
C LEU A 734 11.51 -5.20 21.36
N ILE A 735 11.39 -6.30 20.63
CA ILE A 735 12.19 -7.52 20.85
C ILE A 735 13.67 -7.24 20.56
N VAL A 736 13.99 -6.53 19.50
CA VAL A 736 15.36 -6.17 19.17
C VAL A 736 15.96 -5.25 20.24
N ILE A 737 15.21 -4.24 20.68
CA ILE A 737 15.63 -3.36 21.78
C ILE A 737 15.81 -4.20 23.07
N SER A 738 14.88 -5.10 23.37
CA SER A 738 14.95 -5.99 24.54
C SER A 738 16.20 -6.89 24.47
N SER A 739 16.52 -7.44 23.30
CA SER A 739 17.70 -8.29 23.11
C SER A 739 18.98 -7.51 23.34
N ALA A 740 19.07 -6.28 22.83
CA ALA A 740 20.22 -5.39 23.05
C ALA A 740 20.40 -5.07 24.53
N ILE A 741 19.31 -4.79 25.27
CA ILE A 741 19.32 -4.52 26.71
C ILE A 741 19.73 -5.77 27.51
N MET A 742 19.22 -6.95 27.14
CA MET A 742 19.58 -8.21 27.81
C MET A 742 21.07 -8.54 27.67
N VAL A 743 21.65 -8.31 26.49
CA VAL A 743 23.08 -8.48 26.25
C VAL A 743 23.89 -7.52 27.12
N GLN A 744 23.48 -6.25 27.20
CA GLN A 744 24.10 -5.28 28.13
C GLN A 744 24.02 -5.72 29.59
N GLY A 745 22.85 -6.20 30.03
CA GLY A 745 22.63 -6.65 31.40
C GLY A 745 23.58 -7.76 31.81
N LYS A 746 23.81 -8.74 30.94
CA LYS A 746 24.76 -9.83 31.21
C LYS A 746 26.24 -9.37 31.27
N VAL A 747 26.64 -8.45 30.38
CA VAL A 747 28.00 -7.86 30.44
C VAL A 747 28.20 -7.05 31.72
N LYS A 748 27.15 -6.37 32.18
CA LYS A 748 27.16 -5.57 33.39
C LYS A 748 27.08 -6.38 34.68
N GLU A 749 26.70 -7.64 34.63
CA GLU A 749 26.59 -8.51 35.81
C GLU A 749 27.91 -8.55 36.59
N TYR A 750 29.02 -8.77 35.89
CA TYR A 750 30.34 -8.76 36.50
C TYR A 750 30.75 -7.35 37.01
N GLN A 751 30.47 -6.31 36.23
CA GLN A 751 30.76 -4.93 36.67
C GLN A 751 29.96 -4.53 37.91
N ASN A 752 28.69 -4.91 37.97
CA ASN A 752 27.78 -4.68 39.09
C ASN A 752 28.26 -5.42 40.34
N LEU A 753 28.83 -6.60 40.18
CA LEU A 753 29.45 -7.32 41.28
C LEU A 753 30.68 -6.59 41.80
N VAL A 754 31.58 -6.11 40.94
CA VAL A 754 32.75 -5.28 41.33
C VAL A 754 32.32 -3.99 42.06
N PHE A 755 31.26 -3.31 41.56
CA PHE A 755 30.75 -2.11 42.22
C PHE A 755 30.20 -2.42 43.63
N LYS A 756 29.51 -3.59 43.79
CA LYS A 756 29.06 -4.01 45.13
C LYS A 756 30.23 -4.29 46.10
N ILE A 757 31.28 -4.92 45.60
CA ILE A 757 32.50 -5.17 46.40
C ILE A 757 33.17 -3.85 46.81
N LEU A 758 33.14 -2.83 45.91
CA LEU A 758 33.65 -1.48 46.19
C LEU A 758 32.72 -0.62 47.05
N GLY A 759 31.61 -1.16 47.55
CA GLY A 759 30.71 -0.49 48.49
C GLY A 759 29.59 0.33 47.84
N PHE A 760 29.32 0.19 46.54
CA PHE A 760 28.22 0.88 45.86
C PHE A 760 26.88 0.30 46.35
N SER A 761 25.94 1.17 46.68
CA SER A 761 24.58 0.79 47.00
C SER A 761 23.83 0.32 45.75
N LYS A 762 22.81 -0.51 45.93
CA LYS A 762 21.94 -0.96 44.83
C LYS A 762 21.32 0.21 44.07
N LYS A 763 20.97 1.30 44.80
CA LYS A 763 20.38 2.53 44.19
C LYS A 763 21.38 3.23 43.25
N GLU A 764 22.65 3.33 43.67
CA GLU A 764 23.67 3.98 42.81
C GLU A 764 23.96 3.18 41.53
N VAL A 765 23.96 1.85 41.59
CA VAL A 765 24.17 1.00 40.40
C VAL A 765 22.99 1.11 39.45
N VAL A 766 21.73 1.07 39.94
CA VAL A 766 20.56 1.28 39.13
C VAL A 766 20.53 2.68 38.51
N LEU A 767 20.81 3.73 39.33
CA LEU A 767 20.82 5.10 38.87
C LEU A 767 21.89 5.33 37.79
N SER A 768 23.07 4.72 37.93
CA SER A 768 24.11 4.81 36.90
C SER A 768 23.66 4.19 35.58
N SER A 769 22.95 3.06 35.60
CA SER A 769 22.41 2.44 34.38
C SER A 769 21.28 3.24 33.76
N LEU A 770 20.42 3.88 34.55
CA LEU A 770 19.37 4.78 34.07
C LEU A 770 19.97 6.05 33.42
N ILE A 771 20.97 6.65 34.02
CA ILE A 771 21.65 7.84 33.46
C ILE A 771 22.31 7.47 32.12
N GLU A 772 23.00 6.34 32.07
CA GLU A 772 23.61 5.84 30.83
C GLU A 772 22.57 5.69 29.70
N PHE A 773 21.45 5.07 30.00
CA PHE A 773 20.35 4.92 29.04
C PHE A 773 19.78 6.26 28.62
N LEU A 774 19.52 7.18 29.55
CA LEU A 774 18.96 8.49 29.24
C LEU A 774 19.87 9.30 28.31
N ILE A 775 21.19 9.21 28.50
CA ILE A 775 22.16 9.85 27.62
C ILE A 775 22.07 9.27 26.20
N ILE A 776 22.07 7.96 26.09
CA ILE A 776 21.98 7.26 24.81
C ILE A 776 20.63 7.55 24.13
N PHE A 777 19.52 7.38 24.85
CA PHE A 777 18.17 7.54 24.31
C PHE A 777 17.90 8.96 23.82
N LYS A 778 18.23 9.99 24.63
CA LYS A 778 18.08 11.39 24.21
C LYS A 778 18.85 11.72 22.94
N SER A 779 20.05 11.18 22.78
CA SER A 779 20.86 11.40 21.60
C SER A 779 20.33 10.68 20.37
N VAL A 780 19.80 9.48 20.58
CA VAL A 780 19.25 8.63 19.50
C VAL A 780 17.91 9.15 18.99
N ILE A 781 17.00 9.57 19.89
CA ILE A 781 15.63 9.93 19.55
C ILE A 781 15.55 11.10 18.55
N LEU A 782 16.43 12.11 18.70
CA LEU A 782 16.46 13.27 17.81
C LEU A 782 16.81 12.88 16.37
N ILE A 783 17.80 12.04 16.19
CA ILE A 783 18.21 11.55 14.87
C ILE A 783 17.18 10.57 14.31
N ALA A 784 16.59 9.74 15.18
CA ALA A 784 15.54 8.81 14.79
C ALA A 784 14.28 9.55 14.27
N ILE A 785 13.88 10.64 14.92
CA ILE A 785 12.77 11.50 14.45
C ILE A 785 13.10 12.08 13.08
N PHE A 786 14.31 12.61 12.89
CA PHE A 786 14.72 13.19 11.61
C PHE A 786 14.59 12.18 10.45
N PHE A 787 15.14 10.98 10.61
CA PHE A 787 15.04 9.93 9.60
C PHE A 787 13.63 9.38 9.45
N ALA A 788 12.84 9.30 10.53
CA ALA A 788 11.47 8.85 10.48
C ALA A 788 10.56 9.82 9.68
N VAL A 789 10.77 11.12 9.84
CA VAL A 789 10.07 12.16 9.06
C VAL A 789 10.40 12.03 7.58
N ILE A 790 11.68 11.93 7.22
CA ILE A 790 12.11 11.77 5.82
C ILE A 790 11.57 10.47 5.24
N GLY A 791 11.70 9.35 5.97
CA GLY A 791 11.26 8.03 5.52
C GLY A 791 9.74 7.96 5.34
N SER A 792 8.96 8.49 6.30
CA SER A 792 7.51 8.53 6.20
C SER A 792 7.02 9.42 5.06
N LYS A 793 7.67 10.59 4.84
CA LYS A 793 7.37 11.47 3.71
C LYS A 793 7.63 10.76 2.37
N PHE A 794 8.78 10.11 2.22
CA PHE A 794 9.10 9.36 1.02
C PHE A 794 8.08 8.26 0.74
N ILE A 795 7.68 7.49 1.76
CA ILE A 795 6.71 6.40 1.62
C ILE A 795 5.34 6.95 1.20
N MET A 796 4.86 8.00 1.87
CA MET A 796 3.54 8.59 1.57
C MET A 796 3.48 9.21 0.18
N GLU A 797 4.47 10.04 -0.18
CA GLU A 797 4.45 10.81 -1.44
C GLU A 797 4.88 10.00 -2.66
N LYS A 798 5.81 9.03 -2.52
CA LYS A 798 6.40 8.31 -3.67
C LYS A 798 5.86 6.89 -3.86
N ILE A 799 5.49 6.19 -2.77
CA ILE A 799 4.96 4.83 -2.86
C ILE A 799 3.44 4.86 -2.94
N PHE A 800 2.81 5.60 -2.01
CA PHE A 800 1.34 5.67 -1.94
C PHE A 800 0.72 6.82 -2.73
N GLU A 801 1.54 7.80 -3.15
CA GLU A 801 1.10 9.00 -3.88
C GLU A 801 0.05 9.82 -3.11
N LEU A 802 0.16 9.80 -1.76
CA LEU A 802 -0.70 10.52 -0.83
C LEU A 802 0.02 11.71 -0.22
N VAL A 803 -0.75 12.69 0.24
CA VAL A 803 -0.21 13.89 0.88
C VAL A 803 0.36 13.55 2.25
N TRP A 804 1.63 13.92 2.47
CA TRP A 804 2.27 13.77 3.77
C TRP A 804 2.06 15.02 4.62
N GLN A 805 1.74 14.81 5.90
CA GLN A 805 1.62 15.89 6.88
C GLN A 805 2.42 15.56 8.14
N PHE A 806 3.06 16.57 8.67
CA PHE A 806 3.83 16.44 9.90
C PHE A 806 2.91 16.32 11.13
N ASP A 807 3.11 15.28 11.94
CA ASP A 807 2.34 15.08 13.18
C ASP A 807 3.25 15.05 14.40
N PHE A 808 3.35 16.21 15.04
CA PHE A 808 4.16 16.37 16.24
C PHE A 808 3.62 15.61 17.46
N LYS A 809 2.29 15.48 17.57
CA LYS A 809 1.65 14.78 18.69
C LYS A 809 2.03 13.30 18.68
N VAL A 810 1.96 12.67 17.53
CA VAL A 810 2.33 11.25 17.35
C VAL A 810 3.79 11.01 17.73
N LEU A 811 4.70 11.89 17.31
CA LEU A 811 6.12 11.77 17.64
C LEU A 811 6.39 11.86 19.13
N ILE A 812 5.72 12.77 19.84
CA ILE A 812 5.85 12.89 21.30
C ILE A 812 5.30 11.65 22.01
N TYR A 813 4.06 11.25 21.68
CA TYR A 813 3.43 10.09 22.34
C TYR A 813 4.23 8.80 22.13
N LEU A 814 4.67 8.55 20.90
CA LEU A 814 5.45 7.35 20.60
C LEU A 814 6.87 7.43 21.16
N GLY A 815 7.54 8.56 21.03
CA GLY A 815 8.85 8.75 21.63
C GLY A 815 8.83 8.54 23.14
N PHE A 816 7.79 9.04 23.83
CA PHE A 816 7.60 8.84 25.25
C PHE A 816 7.26 7.37 25.57
N SER A 817 6.36 6.72 24.82
CA SER A 817 5.99 5.33 25.05
C SER A 817 7.17 4.38 24.83
N ILE A 818 7.92 4.53 23.74
CA ILE A 818 9.14 3.75 23.47
C ILE A 818 10.18 3.98 24.57
N GLY A 819 10.39 5.25 24.97
CA GLY A 819 11.29 5.60 26.07
C GLY A 819 10.88 4.93 27.38
N SER A 820 9.60 4.95 27.73
CA SER A 820 9.06 4.36 28.95
C SER A 820 9.18 2.84 28.95
N VAL A 821 8.84 2.17 27.85
CA VAL A 821 8.98 0.71 27.73
C VAL A 821 10.45 0.28 27.81
N THR A 822 11.35 0.98 27.12
CA THR A 822 12.77 0.66 27.17
C THR A 822 13.36 0.91 28.55
N LEU A 823 12.93 1.96 29.24
CA LEU A 823 13.35 2.27 30.61
C LEU A 823 12.85 1.19 31.58
N LEU A 824 11.62 0.72 31.44
CA LEU A 824 11.05 -0.38 32.23
C LEU A 824 11.82 -1.68 32.02
N LEU A 825 12.16 -2.02 30.78
CA LEU A 825 12.97 -3.20 30.43
C LEU A 825 14.36 -3.13 31.08
N ILE A 826 15.00 -1.96 31.09
CA ILE A 826 16.30 -1.76 31.77
C ILE A 826 16.17 -1.94 33.26
N LEU A 827 15.11 -1.39 33.88
CA LEU A 827 14.86 -1.56 35.31
C LEU A 827 14.69 -3.05 35.66
N LEU A 828 13.85 -3.77 34.94
CA LEU A 828 13.60 -5.21 35.16
C LEU A 828 14.91 -6.02 34.98
N THR A 829 15.69 -5.69 33.94
CA THR A 829 16.96 -6.37 33.67
C THR A 829 17.98 -6.09 34.80
N ASN A 830 18.11 -4.85 35.24
CA ASN A 830 19.01 -4.51 36.33
C ASN A 830 18.58 -5.17 37.66
N LEU A 831 17.30 -5.20 37.99
CA LEU A 831 16.79 -5.85 39.21
C LEU A 831 17.12 -7.35 39.21
N LYS A 832 16.99 -8.02 38.06
CA LYS A 832 17.34 -9.43 37.90
C LYS A 832 18.85 -9.68 38.11
N TYR A 833 19.72 -8.84 37.60
CA TYR A 833 21.17 -9.00 37.70
C TYR A 833 21.81 -8.39 38.98
N LEU A 834 21.04 -7.64 39.78
CA LEU A 834 21.45 -7.18 41.11
C LEU A 834 21.12 -8.13 42.24
N SER A 835 20.25 -9.12 42.03
CA SER A 835 19.76 -10.06 43.05
C SER A 835 20.77 -11.19 43.44
N PRO A 836 21.75 -11.62 42.61
CA PRO A 836 22.66 -12.69 43.01
C PRO A 836 23.43 -12.34 44.28
N LYS A 837 23.51 -13.32 45.21
CA LYS A 837 24.33 -13.20 46.40
C LYS A 837 25.79 -13.21 45.99
N VAL A 838 26.58 -12.25 46.52
CA VAL A 838 28.00 -12.04 46.17
C VAL A 838 28.85 -13.29 46.49
N TYR A 839 28.54 -13.95 47.60
CA TYR A 839 29.32 -15.07 48.14
C TYR A 839 29.35 -16.32 47.22
N PRO A 840 28.22 -16.82 46.66
CA PRO A 840 28.26 -17.98 45.76
C PRO A 840 29.00 -17.74 44.47
N MET A 841 28.98 -16.49 43.94
CA MET A 841 29.66 -16.14 42.69
C MET A 841 31.19 -16.06 42.86
N ILE A 842 31.69 -15.60 43.99
CA ILE A 842 33.16 -15.56 44.27
C ILE A 842 33.70 -16.96 44.49
N ARG A 843 32.91 -17.86 45.08
CA ARG A 843 33.29 -19.25 45.32
C ARG A 843 33.32 -20.11 44.09
N ASN A 844 32.49 -19.85 43.09
CA ASN A 844 32.41 -20.61 41.88
C ASN A 844 33.29 -20.07 40.73
N GLN A 845 34.14 -19.05 40.97
CA GLN A 845 35.24 -18.61 40.13
C GLN A 845 36.57 -19.13 40.66
#